data_f8e8b3370001741eb0267dcf4ae27397
#
_entry.id   f8e8b3370001741eb0267dcf4ae27397
#
_cell.length_a   1.000
_cell.length_b   1.000
_cell.length_c   1.000
_cell.angle_alpha   90.00
_cell.angle_beta   90.00
_cell.angle_gamma   90.00
#
_symmetry.space_group_name_H-M   'P 1'
#
loop_
_entity.id
_entity.type
_entity.pdbx_description
1 polymer ?
#
loop_
_entity_poly.entity_id
_entity_poly.type
_entity_poly.pdbx_seq_one_letter_code
_entity_poly.pdbx_strand_id
1 'polypeptide(L)'
;MVNLHKTWPVLSHYDQQHLACIALPLGGIGTGTVSLGGRGNLQDWEIVNRPAKGFAGGEAFFVLYARAGGQPAVTRVLEGVLQPPYEGAFGARALHHGLPRFRECAFHAAYPFSQVTFADPDVPLEVRLEAFNPLVPADADASGIPVAILRYVLRNQGDVPVTATVCGSLRNFIGLDGQGGEALGGANAFREGGGVRGLFLATTGVDPNAERWGTLALTTTAPEVSYKCSWPKVGWDVPLLHFWDDLSEDGRLEDTPSAPQDTPVGSLAAEVLVAPGGEETLTFLLTWHFPNRQTWTPSKEEGGGTGSECGCAPNRVGNYYATQYSDAWDVAEKTASRLVALEAETLRFVSAFCESDLPQVVKEAALCNLSTLRSQTCFRTADGRFFGWEGCGDKVGCCYGSCTHVWNYEQATAFLFGDLALSLREVEFLHATNEAGLMSFRVTLPVGRAQEFGLAAADGQMGCIMKAYRDWQLSGDDALLHRLWPKVKAALSFCWVPGGWDADQDGVMEGCQHNTLDVEYYGPNPLMGTWYLGALRAAEEMACAVGDGAFSATCHERFIGGSRWLDANLFNGEYYEQRVAPPQEAIADGLRVGMGAQELRDPAFQIGPGCLVDQLAGQYMAHVCGLGYLLDQQHVRKTLESIMKHNFRSDLYGHANHMRTFALNDEQALLMCTYPHGGRPRMPVPYFTEVMTGFEYTAAVHMLYEGLESEGLRCIAAVRRRYDGARRNPFDEAECGHHYARARASWAAVLALTGFNYSGVELAMAFAAREGLHFWANGHAWGTCSIEAEKRDLNVRLSVLGGTLALKRFALTHWDEVVFGAVRLIRAGESLLLHMSGG
;
A
#
# COMPACT_ATOMS: atom_id res chain seq x y z
N MET A 1 31.31 -17.88 5.91
CA MET A 1 30.02 -18.40 5.42
C MET A 1 29.04 -18.22 6.56
N VAL A 2 28.17 -17.21 6.48
CA VAL A 2 27.09 -16.95 7.44
C VAL A 2 25.99 -17.95 7.15
N ASN A 3 25.66 -18.78 8.13
CA ASN A 3 24.61 -19.79 8.05
C ASN A 3 23.24 -19.07 7.91
N LEU A 4 22.73 -18.95 6.69
CA LEU A 4 21.48 -18.28 6.33
C LEU A 4 20.23 -19.18 6.45
N HIS A 5 20.24 -20.17 7.34
CA HIS A 5 19.05 -20.96 7.68
C HIS A 5 18.19 -20.27 8.76
N LYS A 6 17.92 -18.95 8.61
CA LYS A 6 16.81 -18.33 9.34
C LYS A 6 15.55 -18.61 8.55
N THR A 7 14.65 -19.39 9.12
CA THR A 7 13.28 -19.51 8.61
C THR A 7 12.65 -18.12 8.56
N TRP A 8 12.02 -17.78 7.44
CA TRP A 8 11.30 -16.52 7.32
C TRP A 8 10.18 -16.44 8.37
N PRO A 9 9.90 -15.26 8.92
CA PRO A 9 8.78 -15.08 9.85
C PRO A 9 7.46 -15.41 9.17
N VAL A 10 6.54 -16.00 9.93
CA VAL A 10 5.17 -16.26 9.51
C VAL A 10 4.23 -15.53 10.47
N LEU A 11 3.43 -14.63 9.95
CA LEU A 11 2.43 -13.89 10.69
C LEU A 11 1.04 -14.48 10.48
N SER A 12 0.73 -14.91 9.25
CA SER A 12 -0.55 -15.48 8.87
C SER A 12 -0.38 -16.82 8.16
N HIS A 13 -1.27 -17.75 8.45
CA HIS A 13 -1.35 -19.07 7.83
C HIS A 13 -2.72 -19.27 7.18
N TYR A 14 -2.72 -19.72 5.93
CA TYR A 14 -3.92 -20.02 5.15
C TYR A 14 -3.85 -21.48 4.69
N ASP A 15 -4.78 -22.28 5.16
CA ASP A 15 -4.94 -23.68 4.75
C ASP A 15 -5.59 -23.78 3.35
N GLN A 16 -5.70 -25.00 2.83
CA GLN A 16 -6.22 -25.25 1.49
C GLN A 16 -7.64 -24.70 1.22
N GLN A 17 -8.43 -24.44 2.26
CA GLN A 17 -9.77 -23.86 2.12
C GLN A 17 -9.76 -22.33 2.02
N HIS A 18 -8.63 -21.71 2.35
CA HIS A 18 -8.47 -20.26 2.42
C HIS A 18 -7.49 -19.71 1.36
N LEU A 19 -7.35 -20.38 0.21
CA LEU A 19 -6.38 -20.01 -0.84
C LEU A 19 -7.01 -19.29 -2.04
N ALA A 20 -8.32 -19.41 -2.24
CA ALA A 20 -8.98 -19.07 -3.50
C ALA A 20 -8.85 -17.58 -3.89
N CYS A 21 -8.88 -16.69 -2.90
CA CYS A 21 -8.81 -15.25 -3.12
C CYS A 21 -7.42 -14.65 -2.90
N ILE A 22 -6.42 -15.44 -2.49
CA ILE A 22 -5.08 -14.91 -2.25
C ILE A 22 -4.43 -14.47 -3.57
N ALA A 23 -3.97 -13.22 -3.61
CA ALA A 23 -3.13 -12.65 -4.64
C ALA A 23 -2.17 -11.65 -3.96
N LEU A 24 -0.95 -12.11 -3.62
CA LEU A 24 0.06 -11.31 -2.95
C LEU A 24 0.93 -10.60 -3.99
N PRO A 25 0.93 -9.24 -4.06
CA PRO A 25 1.71 -8.50 -5.03
C PRO A 25 3.22 -8.68 -4.82
N LEU A 26 3.92 -9.13 -5.86
CA LEU A 26 5.38 -9.17 -5.97
C LEU A 26 5.82 -8.13 -6.98
N GLY A 27 6.58 -7.14 -6.53
CA GLY A 27 7.05 -6.01 -7.33
C GLY A 27 7.43 -4.83 -6.45
N GLY A 28 8.18 -3.87 -6.99
CA GLY A 28 8.67 -2.71 -6.26
C GLY A 28 7.68 -1.55 -6.20
N ILE A 29 7.94 -0.59 -5.33
CA ILE A 29 7.18 0.67 -5.26
C ILE A 29 7.29 1.39 -6.61
N GLY A 30 6.15 1.57 -7.29
CA GLY A 30 6.07 2.26 -8.58
C GLY A 30 6.53 1.47 -9.79
N THR A 31 6.66 0.15 -9.69
CA THR A 31 7.14 -0.69 -10.80
C THR A 31 6.06 -1.56 -11.42
N GLY A 32 4.89 -1.65 -10.80
CA GLY A 32 3.92 -2.69 -11.08
C GLY A 32 4.27 -4.01 -10.40
N THR A 33 3.36 -4.99 -10.52
CA THR A 33 3.46 -6.26 -9.80
C THR A 33 2.98 -7.43 -10.64
N VAL A 34 3.47 -8.62 -10.31
CA VAL A 34 2.79 -9.88 -10.56
C VAL A 34 2.35 -10.46 -9.22
N SER A 35 1.14 -10.99 -9.12
CA SER A 35 0.64 -11.54 -7.85
C SER A 35 0.92 -13.04 -7.73
N LEU A 36 1.43 -13.45 -6.56
CA LEU A 36 1.47 -14.85 -6.18
C LEU A 36 0.11 -15.28 -5.61
N GLY A 37 -0.54 -16.21 -6.28
CA GLY A 37 -1.78 -16.82 -5.83
C GLY A 37 -1.59 -17.80 -4.69
N GLY A 38 -2.64 -18.04 -3.91
CA GLY A 38 -2.59 -18.89 -2.72
C GLY A 38 -2.15 -20.33 -2.96
N ARG A 39 -2.34 -20.85 -4.16
CA ARG A 39 -1.90 -22.19 -4.55
C ARG A 39 -0.54 -22.24 -5.27
N GLY A 40 0.22 -21.11 -5.29
CA GLY A 40 1.54 -21.01 -5.91
C GLY A 40 1.53 -20.57 -7.38
N ASN A 41 0.37 -20.27 -7.96
CA ASN A 41 0.24 -19.74 -9.32
C ASN A 41 0.62 -18.27 -9.42
N LEU A 42 1.01 -17.83 -10.62
CA LEU A 42 1.19 -16.41 -10.92
C LEU A 42 -0.07 -15.85 -11.61
N GLN A 43 -0.53 -14.69 -11.15
CA GLN A 43 -1.74 -14.04 -11.66
C GLN A 43 -1.64 -12.52 -11.56
N ASP A 44 -2.61 -11.79 -12.10
CA ASP A 44 -2.66 -10.32 -12.05
C ASP A 44 -1.32 -9.68 -12.47
N TRP A 45 -0.98 -9.84 -13.76
CA TRP A 45 0.24 -9.28 -14.33
C TRP A 45 0.08 -7.78 -14.61
N GLU A 46 0.19 -6.99 -13.55
CA GLU A 46 -0.01 -5.54 -13.57
C GLU A 46 1.34 -4.80 -13.75
N ILE A 47 2.16 -5.25 -14.67
CA ILE A 47 3.52 -4.74 -14.90
C ILE A 47 3.61 -3.76 -16.08
N VAL A 48 2.55 -3.65 -16.89
CA VAL A 48 2.52 -2.78 -18.09
C VAL A 48 1.83 -1.45 -17.79
N ASN A 49 2.28 -0.78 -16.73
CA ASN A 49 1.89 0.59 -16.34
C ASN A 49 0.41 0.80 -15.97
N ARG A 50 -0.42 -0.25 -15.91
CA ARG A 50 -1.85 -0.19 -15.64
C ARG A 50 -2.34 -1.35 -14.79
N PRO A 51 -3.46 -1.18 -14.06
CA PRO A 51 -4.17 -2.30 -13.45
C PRO A 51 -4.61 -3.33 -14.49
N ALA A 52 -4.51 -4.59 -14.14
CA ALA A 52 -4.86 -5.71 -15.03
C ALA A 52 -5.28 -6.96 -14.22
N LYS A 53 -6.30 -6.79 -13.37
CA LYS A 53 -6.84 -7.89 -12.56
C LYS A 53 -7.36 -9.01 -13.46
N GLY A 54 -6.99 -10.25 -13.13
CA GLY A 54 -7.32 -11.43 -13.90
C GLY A 54 -6.47 -11.65 -15.17
N PHE A 55 -5.55 -10.76 -15.49
CA PHE A 55 -4.63 -10.96 -16.62
C PHE A 55 -3.51 -11.92 -16.22
N ALA A 56 -3.38 -13.03 -16.95
CA ALA A 56 -2.39 -14.07 -16.67
C ALA A 56 -1.15 -14.02 -17.57
N GLY A 57 -1.13 -13.17 -18.60
CA GLY A 57 0.00 -13.09 -19.56
C GLY A 57 0.15 -14.31 -20.48
N GLY A 58 -0.66 -15.36 -20.33
CA GLY A 58 -0.57 -16.64 -21.03
C GLY A 58 0.12 -17.70 -20.18
N GLU A 59 0.92 -18.58 -20.79
CA GLU A 59 1.68 -19.60 -20.08
C GLU A 59 2.76 -18.97 -19.21
N ALA A 60 2.55 -19.02 -17.89
CA ALA A 60 3.48 -18.53 -16.87
C ALA A 60 3.35 -19.43 -15.64
N PHE A 61 4.12 -20.52 -15.56
CA PHE A 61 4.04 -21.50 -14.49
C PHE A 61 5.38 -22.23 -14.30
N PHE A 62 5.51 -22.92 -13.16
CA PHE A 62 6.68 -23.71 -12.83
C PHE A 62 6.33 -25.18 -12.68
N VAL A 63 7.29 -26.06 -13.03
CA VAL A 63 7.14 -27.52 -13.01
C VAL A 63 8.33 -28.13 -12.26
N LEU A 64 8.07 -29.10 -11.41
CA LEU A 64 9.05 -29.98 -10.81
C LEU A 64 9.12 -31.30 -11.57
N TYR A 65 10.33 -31.70 -11.96
CA TYR A 65 10.68 -33.09 -12.25
C TYR A 65 11.49 -33.62 -11.08
N ALA A 66 11.22 -34.85 -10.62
CA ALA A 66 11.95 -35.48 -9.53
C ALA A 66 12.11 -36.97 -9.77
N ARG A 67 13.36 -37.50 -9.62
CA ARG A 67 13.67 -38.92 -9.74
C ARG A 67 14.55 -39.39 -8.59
N ALA A 68 14.02 -40.30 -7.76
CA ALA A 68 14.72 -40.87 -6.64
C ALA A 68 15.47 -42.14 -7.09
N GLY A 69 16.79 -42.12 -7.11
CA GLY A 69 17.62 -43.27 -7.52
C GLY A 69 17.18 -43.84 -8.86
N GLY A 70 16.91 -45.15 -8.93
CA GLY A 70 16.44 -45.84 -10.13
C GLY A 70 14.92 -45.95 -10.26
N GLN A 71 14.15 -45.19 -9.45
CA GLN A 71 12.68 -45.19 -9.52
C GLN A 71 12.16 -44.39 -10.76
N PRO A 72 10.92 -44.62 -11.20
CA PRO A 72 10.28 -43.76 -12.19
C PRO A 72 10.27 -42.30 -11.75
N ALA A 73 10.44 -41.40 -12.70
CA ALA A 73 10.35 -39.99 -12.43
C ALA A 73 8.90 -39.53 -12.18
N VAL A 74 8.73 -38.46 -11.40
CA VAL A 74 7.45 -37.80 -11.15
C VAL A 74 7.56 -36.36 -11.61
N THR A 75 6.56 -35.90 -12.39
CA THR A 75 6.47 -34.52 -12.87
C THR A 75 5.19 -33.89 -12.32
N ARG A 76 5.30 -32.70 -11.75
CA ARG A 76 4.17 -31.91 -11.18
C ARG A 76 4.32 -30.42 -11.48
N VAL A 77 3.24 -29.76 -11.84
CA VAL A 77 3.19 -28.29 -11.77
C VAL A 77 3.33 -27.86 -10.30
N LEU A 78 4.20 -26.90 -10.04
CA LEU A 78 4.48 -26.37 -8.69
C LEU A 78 3.34 -25.44 -8.22
N GLU A 79 2.14 -25.99 -8.25
CA GLU A 79 0.88 -25.40 -7.82
C GLU A 79 0.08 -26.44 -7.05
N GLY A 80 -0.74 -25.97 -6.08
CA GLY A 80 -1.77 -26.79 -5.45
C GLY A 80 -2.98 -27.05 -6.37
N VAL A 81 -3.91 -27.88 -5.91
CA VAL A 81 -5.12 -28.22 -6.64
C VAL A 81 -5.92 -26.98 -7.06
N LEU A 82 -6.60 -27.08 -8.19
CA LEU A 82 -7.54 -26.07 -8.64
C LEU A 82 -8.72 -25.97 -7.66
N GLN A 83 -9.20 -24.76 -7.43
CA GLN A 83 -10.38 -24.52 -6.61
C GLN A 83 -11.64 -24.43 -7.50
N PRO A 84 -12.80 -24.90 -7.02
CA PRO A 84 -14.06 -24.73 -7.73
C PRO A 84 -14.43 -23.23 -7.87
N PRO A 85 -15.29 -22.87 -8.83
CA PRO A 85 -15.99 -23.75 -9.79
C PRO A 85 -15.09 -24.16 -10.96
N TYR A 86 -15.25 -25.41 -11.43
CA TYR A 86 -14.51 -25.95 -12.59
C TYR A 86 -15.20 -25.64 -13.92
N GLU A 87 -16.18 -24.78 -13.93
CA GLU A 87 -17.05 -24.48 -15.07
C GLU A 87 -16.35 -23.54 -16.08
N GLY A 88 -16.51 -23.85 -17.34
CA GLY A 88 -16.13 -23.07 -18.49
C GLY A 88 -16.53 -23.79 -19.76
N ALA A 89 -16.66 -23.08 -20.89
CA ALA A 89 -17.10 -23.68 -22.17
C ALA A 89 -16.18 -24.81 -22.66
N PHE A 90 -14.93 -24.77 -22.23
CA PHE A 90 -13.90 -25.76 -22.58
C PHE A 90 -13.28 -26.42 -21.33
N GLY A 91 -13.98 -26.48 -20.21
CA GLY A 91 -13.49 -26.95 -18.91
C GLY A 91 -12.87 -25.86 -18.07
N ALA A 92 -11.78 -26.13 -17.35
CA ALA A 92 -11.06 -25.12 -16.57
C ALA A 92 -10.40 -24.06 -17.47
N ARG A 93 -10.27 -22.82 -16.97
CA ARG A 93 -10.00 -21.63 -17.79
C ARG A 93 -8.55 -21.44 -18.25
N ALA A 94 -7.54 -22.05 -17.60
CA ALA A 94 -6.15 -21.87 -17.96
C ALA A 94 -5.64 -23.03 -18.83
N LEU A 95 -4.80 -22.72 -19.82
CA LEU A 95 -4.31 -23.68 -20.80
C LEU A 95 -3.57 -24.87 -20.17
N HIS A 96 -2.84 -24.66 -19.08
CA HIS A 96 -2.09 -25.69 -18.36
C HIS A 96 -2.89 -26.39 -17.23
N HIS A 97 -4.18 -26.10 -17.07
CA HIS A 97 -4.98 -26.66 -15.96
C HIS A 97 -5.14 -28.19 -16.02
N GLY A 98 -4.96 -28.81 -17.18
CA GLY A 98 -4.97 -30.29 -17.33
C GLY A 98 -3.70 -30.98 -16.82
N LEU A 99 -2.63 -30.27 -16.53
CA LEU A 99 -1.38 -30.86 -16.03
C LEU A 99 -1.49 -31.28 -14.55
N PRO A 100 -0.79 -32.37 -14.14
CA PRO A 100 -0.83 -32.85 -12.76
C PRO A 100 -0.18 -31.86 -11.78
N ARG A 101 -0.83 -31.65 -10.62
CA ARG A 101 -0.43 -30.72 -9.55
C ARG A 101 -0.23 -31.44 -8.24
N PHE A 102 0.33 -30.73 -7.24
CA PHE A 102 0.41 -31.20 -5.86
C PHE A 102 -0.98 -31.33 -5.25
N ARG A 103 -1.22 -32.39 -4.48
CA ARG A 103 -2.53 -32.70 -3.88
C ARG A 103 -2.90 -31.78 -2.74
N GLU A 104 -1.90 -31.30 -1.98
CA GLU A 104 -2.11 -30.43 -0.83
C GLU A 104 -1.17 -29.22 -0.92
N CYS A 105 -1.66 -28.07 -0.47
CA CYS A 105 -0.83 -26.89 -0.30
C CYS A 105 -1.40 -25.99 0.81
N ALA A 106 -0.51 -25.16 1.40
CA ALA A 106 -0.86 -24.11 2.34
C ALA A 106 -0.01 -22.88 2.05
N PHE A 107 -0.56 -21.70 2.36
CA PHE A 107 0.09 -20.42 2.15
C PHE A 107 0.42 -19.77 3.49
N HIS A 108 1.64 -19.28 3.64
CA HIS A 108 2.12 -18.60 4.83
C HIS A 108 2.67 -17.23 4.44
N ALA A 109 2.40 -16.20 5.23
CA ALA A 109 2.88 -14.87 4.93
C ALA A 109 3.27 -14.06 6.16
N ALA A 110 4.30 -13.24 5.99
CA ALA A 110 4.57 -12.01 6.73
C ALA A 110 5.06 -11.00 5.69
N TYR A 111 4.12 -10.19 5.14
CA TYR A 111 4.39 -9.36 3.96
C TYR A 111 5.69 -8.55 4.10
N PRO A 112 6.59 -8.51 3.10
CA PRO A 112 6.47 -9.00 1.73
C PRO A 112 6.86 -10.48 1.53
N PHE A 113 7.22 -11.20 2.57
CA PHE A 113 7.54 -12.62 2.49
C PHE A 113 6.28 -13.47 2.37
N SER A 114 6.34 -14.45 1.47
CA SER A 114 5.31 -15.48 1.29
C SER A 114 5.96 -16.84 1.07
N GLN A 115 5.33 -17.88 1.59
CA GLN A 115 5.76 -19.26 1.44
C GLN A 115 4.56 -20.13 1.05
N VAL A 116 4.74 -20.99 0.06
CA VAL A 116 3.74 -22.01 -0.31
C VAL A 116 4.35 -23.37 -0.07
N THR A 117 3.78 -24.13 0.85
CA THR A 117 4.18 -25.52 1.09
C THR A 117 3.35 -26.45 0.24
N PHE A 118 3.99 -27.41 -0.41
CA PHE A 118 3.35 -28.41 -1.26
C PHE A 118 3.57 -29.81 -0.72
N ALA A 119 2.52 -30.63 -0.69
CA ALA A 119 2.59 -32.02 -0.31
C ALA A 119 1.90 -32.93 -1.33
N ASP A 120 2.60 -33.99 -1.71
CA ASP A 120 2.08 -35.04 -2.60
C ASP A 120 2.84 -36.35 -2.24
N PRO A 121 2.15 -37.46 -1.88
CA PRO A 121 2.78 -38.71 -1.49
C PRO A 121 3.57 -39.40 -2.62
N ASP A 122 3.30 -39.03 -3.88
CA ASP A 122 4.02 -39.60 -5.02
C ASP A 122 5.34 -38.84 -5.32
N VAL A 123 5.54 -37.64 -4.73
CA VAL A 123 6.76 -36.82 -4.92
C VAL A 123 7.79 -37.14 -3.85
N PRO A 124 9.02 -37.53 -4.21
CA PRO A 124 10.04 -37.97 -3.23
C PRO A 124 10.75 -36.80 -2.53
N LEU A 125 10.16 -35.60 -2.50
CA LEU A 125 10.71 -34.39 -1.94
C LEU A 125 9.62 -33.62 -1.18
N GLU A 126 9.99 -33.01 -0.07
CA GLU A 126 9.24 -31.86 0.47
C GLU A 126 9.60 -30.63 -0.36
N VAL A 127 8.57 -29.89 -0.77
CA VAL A 127 8.72 -28.73 -1.65
C VAL A 127 8.11 -27.49 -1.01
N ARG A 128 8.88 -26.40 -0.98
CA ARG A 128 8.41 -25.10 -0.53
C ARG A 128 8.80 -24.03 -1.55
N LEU A 129 7.85 -23.23 -1.99
CA LEU A 129 8.11 -21.97 -2.69
C LEU A 129 8.24 -20.86 -1.65
N GLU A 130 9.34 -20.14 -1.68
CA GLU A 130 9.56 -18.88 -0.98
C GLU A 130 9.55 -17.75 -1.99
N ALA A 131 8.70 -16.74 -1.78
CA ALA A 131 8.62 -15.62 -2.73
C ALA A 131 8.59 -14.28 -2.01
N PHE A 132 9.30 -13.29 -2.56
CA PHE A 132 9.34 -11.94 -2.02
C PHE A 132 9.79 -10.91 -3.06
N ASN A 133 9.59 -9.65 -2.73
CA ASN A 133 10.26 -8.50 -3.32
C ASN A 133 10.87 -7.67 -2.17
N PRO A 134 12.08 -7.09 -2.32
CA PRO A 134 12.72 -6.34 -1.24
C PRO A 134 11.84 -5.21 -0.69
N LEU A 135 11.77 -5.07 0.64
CA LEU A 135 11.09 -3.99 1.36
C LEU A 135 12.00 -3.48 2.47
N VAL A 136 12.65 -2.35 2.21
CA VAL A 136 13.62 -1.75 3.11
C VAL A 136 13.11 -0.36 3.51
N PRO A 137 12.58 -0.17 4.73
CA PRO A 137 12.15 1.15 5.17
C PRO A 137 13.29 2.17 5.10
N ALA A 138 12.94 3.40 4.75
CA ALA A 138 13.85 4.52 4.46
C ALA A 138 14.71 4.36 3.19
N ASP A 139 14.51 3.29 2.40
CA ASP A 139 15.15 3.10 1.10
C ASP A 139 14.10 2.73 0.03
N ALA A 140 13.54 3.76 -0.60
CA ALA A 140 12.51 3.61 -1.64
C ALA A 140 13.08 3.02 -2.94
N ASP A 141 14.39 3.09 -3.17
CA ASP A 141 15.03 2.57 -4.37
C ASP A 141 15.29 1.06 -4.22
N ALA A 142 15.79 0.60 -3.08
CA ALA A 142 15.87 -0.83 -2.76
C ALA A 142 14.48 -1.48 -2.72
N SER A 143 13.45 -0.73 -2.31
CA SER A 143 12.04 -1.17 -2.30
C SER A 143 11.33 -0.98 -3.65
N GLY A 144 11.99 -0.39 -4.65
CA GLY A 144 11.45 -0.02 -5.96
C GLY A 144 12.02 -0.84 -7.13
N ILE A 145 12.48 -2.07 -6.90
CA ILE A 145 13.07 -2.93 -7.93
C ILE A 145 11.96 -3.70 -8.67
N PRO A 146 11.90 -3.67 -10.02
CA PRO A 146 10.90 -4.41 -10.81
C PRO A 146 11.21 -5.91 -10.90
N VAL A 147 11.09 -6.62 -9.78
CA VAL A 147 11.43 -8.05 -9.68
C VAL A 147 10.46 -8.82 -8.78
N ALA A 148 10.14 -10.05 -9.17
CA ALA A 148 9.61 -11.09 -8.30
C ALA A 148 10.69 -12.15 -8.09
N ILE A 149 11.08 -12.39 -6.84
CA ILE A 149 12.07 -13.39 -6.46
C ILE A 149 11.31 -14.63 -6.04
N LEU A 150 11.57 -15.75 -6.72
CA LEU A 150 10.93 -17.05 -6.50
C LEU A 150 12.00 -18.07 -6.16
N ARG A 151 11.94 -18.67 -4.98
CA ARG A 151 12.91 -19.64 -4.50
C ARG A 151 12.21 -20.94 -4.18
N TYR A 152 12.61 -22.01 -4.86
CA TYR A 152 12.13 -23.37 -4.61
C TYR A 152 13.12 -24.11 -3.71
N VAL A 153 12.67 -24.46 -2.52
CA VAL A 153 13.41 -25.22 -1.53
C VAL A 153 12.94 -26.67 -1.62
N LEU A 154 13.90 -27.56 -1.90
CA LEU A 154 13.71 -28.98 -2.15
C LEU A 154 14.40 -29.78 -1.06
N ARG A 155 13.66 -30.48 -0.23
CA ARG A 155 14.20 -31.26 0.87
C ARG A 155 13.96 -32.77 0.67
N ASN A 156 15.01 -33.53 0.71
CA ASN A 156 14.99 -34.99 0.60
C ASN A 156 15.00 -35.64 1.99
N GLN A 157 13.88 -36.22 2.39
CA GLN A 157 13.76 -36.96 3.64
C GLN A 157 14.05 -38.46 3.47
N GLY A 158 14.25 -38.91 2.24
CA GLY A 158 14.55 -40.31 1.91
C GLY A 158 16.00 -40.66 2.13
N ASP A 159 16.33 -41.93 1.85
CA ASP A 159 17.63 -42.55 2.02
C ASP A 159 18.43 -42.65 0.71
N VAL A 160 17.87 -42.24 -0.40
CA VAL A 160 18.54 -42.25 -1.72
C VAL A 160 18.57 -40.81 -2.29
N PRO A 161 19.59 -40.44 -3.09
CA PRO A 161 19.65 -39.14 -3.71
C PRO A 161 18.50 -38.95 -4.72
N VAL A 162 18.01 -37.73 -4.83
CA VAL A 162 16.95 -37.32 -5.78
C VAL A 162 17.53 -36.32 -6.76
N THR A 163 17.48 -36.64 -8.06
CA THR A 163 17.70 -35.66 -9.13
C THR A 163 16.41 -34.87 -9.29
N ALA A 164 16.50 -33.55 -9.16
CA ALA A 164 15.37 -32.67 -9.26
C ALA A 164 15.63 -31.52 -10.23
N THR A 165 14.62 -31.17 -11.00
CA THR A 165 14.64 -30.00 -11.89
C THR A 165 13.44 -29.15 -11.60
N VAL A 166 13.65 -27.84 -11.43
CA VAL A 166 12.59 -26.83 -11.44
C VAL A 166 12.64 -26.09 -12.78
N CYS A 167 11.54 -26.13 -13.51
CA CYS A 167 11.42 -25.50 -14.83
C CYS A 167 10.33 -24.41 -14.82
N GLY A 168 10.73 -23.15 -15.07
CA GLY A 168 9.82 -22.04 -15.28
C GLY A 168 9.54 -21.81 -16.76
N SER A 169 8.27 -21.63 -17.14
CA SER A 169 7.83 -21.25 -18.48
C SER A 169 7.22 -19.86 -18.48
N LEU A 170 7.49 -19.06 -19.50
CA LEU A 170 6.98 -17.70 -19.63
C LEU A 170 6.67 -17.38 -21.11
N ARG A 171 5.42 -17.00 -21.38
CA ARG A 171 5.02 -16.45 -22.67
C ARG A 171 5.56 -15.03 -22.83
N ASN A 172 6.08 -14.71 -24.00
CA ASN A 172 6.37 -13.34 -24.38
C ASN A 172 5.05 -12.65 -24.78
N PHE A 173 4.49 -11.89 -23.88
CA PHE A 173 3.24 -11.14 -24.09
C PHE A 173 3.48 -9.63 -24.29
N ILE A 174 4.72 -9.20 -24.57
CA ILE A 174 5.06 -7.78 -24.80
C ILE A 174 4.20 -7.23 -25.93
N GLY A 175 3.51 -6.12 -25.64
CA GLY A 175 2.48 -5.54 -26.51
C GLY A 175 1.06 -5.70 -25.98
N LEU A 176 0.85 -6.56 -24.95
CA LEU A 176 -0.42 -6.73 -24.24
C LEU A 176 -0.33 -6.12 -22.83
N ASP A 177 -1.44 -5.54 -22.37
CA ASP A 177 -1.55 -4.93 -21.03
C ASP A 177 -2.74 -5.47 -20.20
N GLY A 178 -3.36 -6.56 -20.67
CA GLY A 178 -4.56 -7.13 -20.05
C GLY A 178 -5.87 -6.43 -20.43
N GLN A 179 -5.81 -5.31 -21.13
CA GLN A 179 -6.99 -4.58 -21.61
C GLN A 179 -7.10 -4.58 -23.14
N GLY A 180 -5.97 -4.76 -23.81
CA GLY A 180 -5.86 -4.75 -25.26
C GLY A 180 -4.41 -4.75 -25.72
N GLY A 181 -4.20 -4.27 -26.93
CA GLY A 181 -2.90 -4.30 -27.60
C GLY A 181 -2.73 -5.53 -28.46
N GLU A 182 -1.58 -5.60 -29.09
CA GLU A 182 -1.17 -6.74 -29.91
C GLU A 182 0.29 -7.08 -29.57
N ALA A 183 0.55 -8.33 -29.27
CA ALA A 183 1.91 -8.84 -29.15
C ALA A 183 2.37 -9.23 -30.56
N LEU A 184 3.41 -8.60 -31.04
CA LEU A 184 3.94 -8.79 -32.41
C LEU A 184 5.47 -8.96 -32.35
N GLY A 185 5.99 -9.85 -33.17
CA GLY A 185 7.43 -10.02 -33.38
C GLY A 185 8.20 -10.37 -32.09
N GLY A 186 7.63 -11.22 -31.24
CA GLY A 186 8.27 -11.68 -30.02
C GLY A 186 9.60 -12.38 -30.29
N ALA A 187 10.62 -12.01 -29.53
CA ALA A 187 11.99 -12.51 -29.64
C ALA A 187 12.50 -12.92 -28.26
N ASN A 188 12.69 -14.21 -28.07
CA ASN A 188 13.29 -14.77 -26.86
C ASN A 188 14.72 -15.22 -27.16
N ALA A 189 15.64 -14.96 -26.24
CA ALA A 189 17.03 -15.36 -26.35
C ALA A 189 17.58 -15.83 -25.00
N PHE A 190 18.37 -16.89 -25.02
CA PHE A 190 19.14 -17.28 -23.84
C PHE A 190 20.33 -16.34 -23.69
N ARG A 191 20.58 -15.92 -22.46
CA ARG A 191 21.73 -15.07 -22.06
C ARG A 191 22.37 -15.60 -20.78
N GLU A 192 23.67 -15.30 -20.64
CA GLU A 192 24.43 -15.49 -19.41
C GLU A 192 25.27 -14.24 -19.15
N GLY A 193 25.31 -13.80 -17.90
CA GLY A 193 26.08 -12.65 -17.47
C GLY A 193 25.72 -12.23 -16.04
N GLY A 194 26.59 -11.44 -15.39
CA GLY A 194 26.29 -10.83 -14.08
C GLY A 194 25.89 -11.80 -12.96
N GLY A 195 26.26 -13.11 -13.06
CA GLY A 195 25.89 -14.12 -12.06
C GLY A 195 24.50 -14.74 -12.25
N VAL A 196 23.83 -14.39 -13.35
CA VAL A 196 22.53 -14.96 -13.76
C VAL A 196 22.61 -15.58 -15.16
N ARG A 197 21.71 -16.50 -15.42
CA ARG A 197 21.48 -17.08 -16.73
C ARG A 197 20.01 -17.34 -16.95
N GLY A 198 19.54 -17.27 -18.20
CA GLY A 198 18.14 -17.49 -18.48
C GLY A 198 17.65 -16.83 -19.78
N LEU A 199 16.36 -16.61 -19.82
CA LEU A 199 15.66 -16.10 -21.00
C LEU A 199 15.46 -14.57 -20.90
N PHE A 200 15.86 -13.88 -21.94
CA PHE A 200 15.53 -12.49 -22.18
C PHE A 200 14.46 -12.41 -23.27
N LEU A 201 13.36 -11.75 -22.99
CA LEU A 201 12.21 -11.62 -23.87
C LEU A 201 12.10 -10.16 -24.31
N ALA A 202 12.04 -9.95 -25.62
CA ALA A 202 11.91 -8.65 -26.25
C ALA A 202 10.91 -8.72 -27.41
N THR A 203 10.70 -7.62 -28.10
CA THR A 203 9.87 -7.55 -29.29
C THR A 203 10.54 -6.72 -30.38
N THR A 204 10.32 -7.09 -31.63
CA THR A 204 10.71 -6.32 -32.82
C THR A 204 9.51 -5.74 -33.57
N GLY A 205 8.29 -6.07 -33.16
CA GLY A 205 7.05 -5.69 -33.83
C GLY A 205 6.22 -4.61 -33.10
N VAL A 206 6.56 -4.29 -31.85
CA VAL A 206 5.88 -3.23 -31.07
C VAL A 206 6.68 -1.94 -31.13
N ASP A 207 6.02 -0.80 -31.34
CA ASP A 207 6.70 0.52 -31.37
C ASP A 207 7.47 0.76 -30.07
N PRO A 208 8.77 1.05 -30.10
CA PRO A 208 9.58 1.37 -28.90
C PRO A 208 9.08 2.54 -28.05
N ASN A 209 8.22 3.40 -28.59
CA ASN A 209 7.59 4.49 -27.86
C ASN A 209 6.23 4.13 -27.27
N ALA A 210 5.64 3.01 -27.64
CA ALA A 210 4.36 2.58 -27.09
C ALA A 210 4.46 2.30 -25.58
N GLU A 211 3.39 2.57 -24.83
CA GLU A 211 3.33 2.26 -23.39
C GLU A 211 3.53 0.77 -23.12
N ARG A 212 3.08 -0.09 -24.03
CA ARG A 212 3.15 -1.55 -23.95
C ARG A 212 4.48 -2.13 -24.44
N TRP A 213 5.41 -1.28 -24.91
CA TRP A 213 6.75 -1.72 -25.26
C TRP A 213 7.62 -1.87 -24.01
N GLY A 214 8.39 -2.96 -23.97
CA GLY A 214 9.28 -3.23 -22.86
C GLY A 214 10.05 -4.52 -23.05
N THR A 215 10.64 -5.01 -21.97
CA THR A 215 11.36 -6.29 -21.91
C THR A 215 10.97 -7.07 -20.66
N LEU A 216 11.12 -8.40 -20.74
CA LEU A 216 10.96 -9.33 -19.62
C LEU A 216 12.20 -10.21 -19.52
N ALA A 217 12.49 -10.74 -18.33
CA ALA A 217 13.47 -11.80 -18.21
C ALA A 217 13.04 -12.83 -17.14
N LEU A 218 13.27 -14.09 -17.45
CA LEU A 218 13.20 -15.22 -16.52
C LEU A 218 14.60 -15.77 -16.35
N THR A 219 15.21 -15.54 -15.20
CA THR A 219 16.59 -15.90 -14.93
C THR A 219 16.75 -16.73 -13.66
N THR A 220 17.88 -17.42 -13.54
CA THR A 220 18.26 -18.17 -12.33
C THR A 220 19.73 -17.94 -11.99
N THR A 221 20.07 -18.14 -10.71
CA THR A 221 21.45 -18.16 -10.23
C THR A 221 22.04 -19.58 -10.22
N ALA A 222 21.25 -20.58 -10.59
CA ALA A 222 21.72 -21.98 -10.63
C ALA A 222 22.82 -22.18 -11.70
N PRO A 223 23.85 -23.00 -11.42
CA PRO A 223 24.95 -23.21 -12.36
C PRO A 223 24.59 -24.12 -13.54
N GLU A 224 23.72 -25.11 -13.30
CA GLU A 224 23.31 -26.09 -14.31
C GLU A 224 21.89 -25.80 -14.81
N VAL A 225 21.77 -25.48 -16.10
CA VAL A 225 20.49 -25.17 -16.73
C VAL A 225 20.37 -25.83 -18.08
N SER A 226 19.12 -26.07 -18.46
CA SER A 226 18.71 -26.30 -19.84
C SER A 226 17.55 -25.38 -20.18
N TYR A 227 17.33 -25.10 -21.45
CA TYR A 227 16.35 -24.10 -21.84
C TYR A 227 15.69 -24.44 -23.19
N LYS A 228 14.61 -23.77 -23.49
CA LYS A 228 13.95 -23.72 -24.78
C LYS A 228 13.51 -22.28 -25.03
N CYS A 229 14.09 -21.63 -26.05
CA CYS A 229 13.76 -20.23 -26.35
C CYS A 229 12.32 -20.08 -26.87
N SER A 230 11.80 -21.09 -27.54
CA SER A 230 10.45 -21.08 -28.08
C SER A 230 9.88 -22.48 -28.20
N TRP A 231 8.66 -22.70 -27.72
CA TRP A 231 7.92 -23.91 -27.99
C TRP A 231 7.58 -24.02 -29.49
N PRO A 232 7.35 -25.23 -30.02
CA PRO A 232 7.06 -25.40 -31.44
C PRO A 232 5.74 -24.71 -31.86
N LYS A 233 5.72 -24.09 -33.03
CA LYS A 233 4.52 -23.44 -33.59
C LYS A 233 3.65 -24.49 -34.32
N VAL A 234 2.78 -25.18 -33.57
CA VAL A 234 1.80 -26.16 -34.09
C VAL A 234 0.45 -25.93 -33.40
N GLY A 235 -0.62 -26.41 -34.01
CA GLY A 235 -1.98 -26.26 -33.44
C GLY A 235 -2.33 -27.31 -32.37
N TRP A 236 -3.57 -27.20 -31.83
CA TRP A 236 -4.20 -28.22 -30.94
C TRP A 236 -3.52 -28.38 -29.59
N ASP A 237 -2.93 -27.34 -29.02
CA ASP A 237 -2.16 -27.37 -27.75
C ASP A 237 -1.00 -28.38 -27.71
N VAL A 238 -0.58 -28.87 -28.90
CA VAL A 238 0.59 -29.73 -29.06
C VAL A 238 1.86 -29.08 -28.50
N PRO A 239 2.06 -27.74 -28.52
CA PRO A 239 3.21 -27.11 -27.88
C PRO A 239 3.35 -27.43 -26.38
N LEU A 240 2.24 -27.42 -25.65
CA LEU A 240 2.21 -27.78 -24.23
C LEU A 240 2.55 -29.28 -24.03
N LEU A 241 1.99 -30.17 -24.84
CA LEU A 241 2.30 -31.60 -24.80
C LEU A 241 3.79 -31.84 -25.10
N HIS A 242 4.32 -31.20 -26.14
CA HIS A 242 5.73 -31.35 -26.51
C HIS A 242 6.67 -30.89 -25.39
N PHE A 243 6.36 -29.73 -24.74
CA PHE A 243 7.10 -29.25 -23.58
C PHE A 243 7.04 -30.25 -22.41
N TRP A 244 5.83 -30.79 -22.16
CA TRP A 244 5.63 -31.72 -21.04
C TRP A 244 6.36 -33.03 -21.24
N ASP A 245 6.32 -33.60 -22.45
CA ASP A 245 7.00 -34.85 -22.78
C ASP A 245 8.52 -34.69 -22.69
N ASP A 246 9.09 -33.60 -23.27
CA ASP A 246 10.51 -33.26 -23.26
C ASP A 246 11.04 -33.19 -21.82
N LEU A 247 10.39 -32.37 -20.95
CA LEU A 247 10.79 -32.23 -19.55
C LEU A 247 10.60 -33.53 -18.73
N SER A 248 9.51 -34.28 -18.99
CA SER A 248 9.16 -35.49 -18.22
C SER A 248 10.04 -36.69 -18.57
N GLU A 249 10.73 -36.69 -19.71
CA GLU A 249 11.60 -37.80 -20.15
C GLU A 249 12.84 -37.90 -19.24
N ASP A 250 13.55 -36.79 -19.06
CA ASP A 250 14.83 -36.82 -18.31
C ASP A 250 15.06 -35.62 -17.37
N GLY A 251 14.15 -34.67 -17.33
CA GLY A 251 14.25 -33.45 -16.49
C GLY A 251 14.99 -32.31 -17.16
N ARG A 252 15.29 -32.42 -18.45
CA ARG A 252 16.01 -31.39 -19.23
C ARG A 252 15.17 -30.90 -20.40
N LEU A 253 15.58 -29.80 -20.98
CA LEU A 253 14.95 -29.22 -22.16
C LEU A 253 15.91 -29.23 -23.35
N GLU A 254 15.42 -29.57 -24.55
CA GLU A 254 16.15 -29.45 -25.79
C GLU A 254 15.73 -28.19 -26.57
N ASP A 255 16.64 -27.22 -26.75
CA ASP A 255 16.36 -26.04 -27.54
C ASP A 255 16.40 -26.37 -29.04
N THR A 256 15.24 -26.58 -29.60
CA THR A 256 15.08 -26.84 -31.03
C THR A 256 14.60 -25.58 -31.73
N PRO A 257 15.22 -25.18 -32.87
CA PRO A 257 14.76 -24.01 -33.63
C PRO A 257 13.28 -24.11 -33.97
N SER A 258 12.52 -23.08 -33.68
CA SER A 258 11.12 -22.97 -34.08
C SER A 258 10.91 -21.82 -35.06
N ALA A 259 9.81 -21.88 -35.85
CA ALA A 259 9.43 -20.78 -36.72
C ALA A 259 9.14 -19.52 -35.89
N PRO A 260 9.41 -18.31 -36.41
CA PRO A 260 9.08 -17.06 -35.74
C PRO A 260 7.62 -16.99 -35.28
N GLN A 261 7.40 -16.47 -34.08
CA GLN A 261 6.08 -16.35 -33.45
C GLN A 261 5.94 -14.95 -32.87
N ASP A 262 4.70 -14.47 -32.78
CA ASP A 262 4.43 -13.17 -32.15
C ASP A 262 4.46 -13.28 -30.62
N THR A 263 4.12 -14.42 -30.06
CA THR A 263 4.07 -14.70 -28.62
C THR A 263 4.77 -16.02 -28.27
N PRO A 264 6.10 -16.15 -28.52
CA PRO A 264 6.82 -17.40 -28.21
C PRO A 264 6.80 -17.67 -26.69
N VAL A 265 6.58 -18.93 -26.31
CA VAL A 265 6.72 -19.39 -24.92
C VAL A 265 8.13 -19.93 -24.74
N GLY A 266 8.90 -19.34 -23.82
CA GLY A 266 10.21 -19.85 -23.44
C GLY A 266 10.17 -20.61 -22.13
N SER A 267 11.05 -21.59 -21.97
CA SER A 267 11.20 -22.36 -20.73
C SER A 267 12.65 -22.42 -20.27
N LEU A 268 12.87 -22.31 -18.96
CA LEU A 268 14.17 -22.36 -18.30
C LEU A 268 14.14 -23.39 -17.18
N ALA A 269 14.94 -24.43 -17.29
CA ALA A 269 15.04 -25.52 -16.32
C ALA A 269 16.38 -25.46 -15.57
N ALA A 270 16.33 -25.53 -14.26
CA ALA A 270 17.49 -25.58 -13.36
C ALA A 270 17.52 -26.95 -12.64
N GLU A 271 18.62 -27.68 -12.77
CA GLU A 271 18.80 -29.04 -12.21
C GLU A 271 19.64 -29.02 -10.94
N VAL A 272 19.30 -29.88 -10.00
CA VAL A 272 20.07 -30.09 -8.75
C VAL A 272 19.95 -31.54 -8.28
N LEU A 273 21.01 -32.02 -7.60
CA LEU A 273 21.01 -33.32 -6.91
C LEU A 273 20.80 -33.09 -5.43
N VAL A 274 19.66 -33.53 -4.89
CA VAL A 274 19.36 -33.45 -3.45
C VAL A 274 19.81 -34.71 -2.73
N ALA A 275 20.87 -34.61 -1.93
CA ALA A 275 21.41 -35.73 -1.15
C ALA A 275 20.40 -36.26 -0.12
N PRO A 276 20.51 -37.54 0.32
CA PRO A 276 19.70 -38.06 1.41
C PRO A 276 19.77 -37.16 2.66
N GLY A 277 18.63 -36.78 3.22
CA GLY A 277 18.54 -35.87 4.37
C GLY A 277 18.96 -34.41 4.05
N GLY A 278 19.30 -34.11 2.79
CA GLY A 278 19.76 -32.79 2.35
C GLY A 278 18.62 -31.87 1.92
N GLU A 279 18.95 -30.59 1.79
CA GLU A 279 18.09 -29.54 1.26
C GLU A 279 18.87 -28.72 0.23
N GLU A 280 18.23 -28.44 -0.89
CA GLU A 280 18.79 -27.64 -1.98
C GLU A 280 17.81 -26.55 -2.38
N THR A 281 18.34 -25.44 -2.90
CA THR A 281 17.55 -24.27 -3.23
C THR A 281 17.82 -23.77 -4.64
N LEU A 282 16.76 -23.62 -5.42
CA LEU A 282 16.81 -23.06 -6.77
C LEU A 282 16.09 -21.70 -6.79
N THR A 283 16.84 -20.65 -7.12
CA THR A 283 16.31 -19.27 -7.13
C THR A 283 16.10 -18.79 -8.56
N PHE A 284 14.89 -18.30 -8.82
CA PHE A 284 14.50 -17.64 -10.07
C PHE A 284 14.19 -16.16 -9.83
N LEU A 285 14.56 -15.32 -10.79
CA LEU A 285 14.21 -13.91 -10.84
C LEU A 285 13.31 -13.69 -12.06
N LEU A 286 12.11 -13.21 -11.83
CA LEU A 286 11.22 -12.71 -12.87
C LEU A 286 11.31 -11.19 -12.84
N THR A 287 11.84 -10.59 -13.91
CA THR A 287 12.10 -9.15 -14.00
C THR A 287 11.43 -8.53 -15.21
N TRP A 288 11.12 -7.24 -15.12
CA TRP A 288 10.46 -6.49 -16.20
C TRP A 288 10.96 -5.07 -16.32
N HIS A 289 10.75 -4.49 -17.51
CA HIS A 289 11.10 -3.11 -17.80
C HIS A 289 10.14 -2.55 -18.86
N PHE A 290 9.22 -1.66 -18.44
CA PHE A 290 8.25 -0.96 -19.30
C PHE A 290 8.37 0.55 -19.06
N PRO A 291 9.24 1.25 -19.81
CA PRO A 291 9.66 2.62 -19.49
C PRO A 291 8.62 3.70 -19.83
N ASN A 292 7.67 3.40 -20.72
CA ASN A 292 6.88 4.41 -21.43
C ASN A 292 5.55 4.75 -20.76
N ARG A 293 5.50 4.84 -19.43
CA ARG A 293 4.27 5.22 -18.73
C ARG A 293 3.70 6.53 -19.27
N GLN A 294 2.43 6.49 -19.67
CA GLN A 294 1.66 7.66 -20.07
C GLN A 294 1.06 8.36 -18.84
N THR A 295 0.58 9.58 -19.02
CA THR A 295 -0.22 10.24 -18.01
C THR A 295 -1.50 9.43 -17.77
N TRP A 296 -1.95 9.41 -16.56
CA TRP A 296 -3.16 8.75 -16.08
C TRP A 296 -4.32 9.72 -15.91
N THR A 297 -4.08 11.00 -16.17
CA THR A 297 -5.06 12.07 -16.03
C THR A 297 -5.67 12.40 -17.39
N PRO A 298 -6.97 12.74 -17.47
CA PRO A 298 -7.62 13.14 -18.70
C PRO A 298 -6.94 14.37 -19.32
N SER A 299 -6.86 14.45 -20.64
CA SER A 299 -6.48 15.67 -21.34
C SER A 299 -7.72 16.50 -21.67
N LYS A 300 -7.62 17.85 -21.62
CA LYS A 300 -8.71 18.73 -22.05
C LYS A 300 -9.01 18.65 -23.56
N GLU A 301 -8.04 18.13 -24.33
CA GLU A 301 -8.16 17.99 -25.79
C GLU A 301 -8.88 16.71 -26.22
N GLU A 302 -9.08 15.74 -25.31
CA GLU A 302 -9.75 14.46 -25.59
C GLU A 302 -11.24 14.47 -25.27
N GLY A 303 -11.93 15.54 -25.60
CA GLY A 303 -13.38 15.55 -25.74
C GLY A 303 -13.80 14.86 -27.04
N GLY A 304 -13.47 13.58 -27.22
CA GLY A 304 -13.93 12.74 -28.32
C GLY A 304 -12.94 12.62 -29.48
N GLY A 305 -12.21 11.54 -29.54
CA GLY A 305 -11.48 11.12 -30.71
C GLY A 305 -10.28 10.24 -30.38
N THR A 306 -10.36 9.00 -30.74
CA THR A 306 -9.25 8.06 -30.77
C THR A 306 -8.20 8.53 -31.80
N GLY A 307 -6.96 8.73 -31.33
CA GLY A 307 -5.77 8.74 -32.15
C GLY A 307 -5.18 10.12 -32.48
N SER A 308 -4.17 10.53 -31.74
CA SER A 308 -3.20 11.52 -32.21
C SER A 308 -1.99 10.77 -32.80
N GLU A 309 -1.89 10.74 -34.11
CA GLU A 309 -0.68 10.36 -34.86
C GLU A 309 0.32 11.53 -34.85
N CYS A 310 0.93 11.87 -33.72
CA CYS A 310 2.06 12.78 -33.74
C CYS A 310 3.12 12.34 -32.74
N GLY A 311 4.35 12.14 -33.21
CA GLY A 311 5.48 11.51 -32.54
C GLY A 311 6.19 12.31 -31.43
N CYS A 312 5.46 13.18 -30.72
CA CYS A 312 5.90 13.87 -29.50
C CYS A 312 4.77 13.80 -28.50
N ALA A 313 4.72 12.72 -27.68
CA ALA A 313 3.65 12.51 -26.74
C ALA A 313 3.78 13.50 -25.55
N PRO A 314 2.97 14.58 -25.44
CA PRO A 314 2.97 15.48 -24.29
C PRO A 314 2.49 14.78 -22.99
N ASN A 315 2.07 13.54 -23.09
CA ASN A 315 1.45 12.74 -22.03
C ASN A 315 2.36 11.67 -21.44
N ARG A 316 3.61 11.50 -21.90
CA ARG A 316 4.56 10.53 -21.37
C ARG A 316 5.24 11.09 -20.12
N VAL A 317 5.08 10.43 -18.98
CA VAL A 317 5.74 10.77 -17.70
C VAL A 317 6.87 9.80 -17.36
N GLY A 318 6.91 8.63 -17.99
CA GLY A 318 7.89 7.58 -17.74
C GLY A 318 7.83 6.99 -16.35
N ASN A 319 8.66 5.98 -16.10
CA ASN A 319 8.82 5.35 -14.79
C ASN A 319 10.21 5.66 -14.20
N TYR A 320 10.27 5.91 -12.90
CA TYR A 320 11.54 6.19 -12.21
C TYR A 320 12.51 5.00 -12.31
N TYR A 321 12.04 3.77 -12.11
CA TYR A 321 12.91 2.59 -12.20
C TYR A 321 13.57 2.45 -13.59
N ALA A 322 12.94 2.94 -14.64
CA ALA A 322 13.52 2.95 -15.98
C ALA A 322 14.68 3.95 -16.14
N THR A 323 14.90 4.84 -15.19
CA THR A 323 16.13 5.67 -15.12
C THR A 323 17.28 4.95 -14.40
N GLN A 324 16.98 3.88 -13.66
CA GLN A 324 17.94 3.08 -12.88
C GLN A 324 18.41 1.83 -13.63
N TYR A 325 17.58 1.33 -14.53
CA TYR A 325 17.81 0.09 -15.28
C TYR A 325 17.58 0.31 -16.78
N SER A 326 18.40 -0.31 -17.60
CA SER A 326 18.33 -0.21 -19.06
C SER A 326 17.32 -1.15 -19.69
N ASP A 327 17.13 -2.34 -19.10
CA ASP A 327 16.20 -3.38 -19.53
C ASP A 327 15.95 -4.41 -18.42
N ALA A 328 15.13 -5.41 -18.65
CA ALA A 328 14.82 -6.45 -17.67
C ALA A 328 16.05 -7.33 -17.32
N TRP A 329 17.02 -7.46 -18.21
CA TRP A 329 18.25 -8.20 -17.92
C TRP A 329 19.14 -7.46 -16.94
N ASP A 330 19.33 -6.15 -17.12
CA ASP A 330 20.07 -5.29 -16.19
C ASP A 330 19.44 -5.29 -14.80
N VAL A 331 18.09 -5.34 -14.71
CA VAL A 331 17.40 -5.56 -13.42
C VAL A 331 17.83 -6.87 -12.79
N ALA A 332 17.84 -7.97 -13.54
CA ALA A 332 18.20 -9.29 -13.03
C ALA A 332 19.66 -9.33 -12.54
N GLU A 333 20.62 -8.83 -13.31
CA GLU A 333 22.04 -8.78 -12.92
C GLU A 333 22.29 -7.96 -11.66
N LYS A 334 21.76 -6.73 -11.62
CA LYS A 334 21.91 -5.84 -10.46
C LYS A 334 21.22 -6.41 -9.21
N THR A 335 20.07 -7.06 -9.36
CA THR A 335 19.38 -7.69 -8.24
C THR A 335 20.13 -8.90 -7.73
N ALA A 336 20.58 -9.80 -8.60
CA ALA A 336 21.32 -11.02 -8.21
C ALA A 336 22.60 -10.68 -7.43
N SER A 337 23.31 -9.63 -7.86
CA SER A 337 24.55 -9.19 -7.18
C SER A 337 24.31 -8.68 -5.74
N ARG A 338 23.10 -8.23 -5.42
CA ARG A 338 22.71 -7.68 -4.10
C ARG A 338 21.70 -8.55 -3.36
N LEU A 339 21.28 -9.68 -3.92
CA LEU A 339 20.15 -10.49 -3.44
C LEU A 339 20.25 -10.83 -1.96
N VAL A 340 21.40 -11.30 -1.51
CA VAL A 340 21.64 -11.66 -0.10
C VAL A 340 21.47 -10.45 0.84
N ALA A 341 21.96 -9.29 0.43
CA ALA A 341 21.87 -8.08 1.24
C ALA A 341 20.40 -7.58 1.27
N LEU A 342 19.72 -7.54 0.13
CA LEU A 342 18.32 -7.11 0.02
C LEU A 342 17.38 -8.01 0.83
N GLU A 343 17.61 -9.33 0.81
CA GLU A 343 16.85 -10.27 1.65
C GLU A 343 17.14 -10.04 3.13
N ALA A 344 18.39 -9.89 3.51
CA ALA A 344 18.79 -9.70 4.92
C ALA A 344 18.20 -8.38 5.49
N GLU A 345 18.18 -7.32 4.72
CA GLU A 345 17.59 -6.04 5.13
C GLU A 345 16.05 -6.14 5.25
N THR A 346 15.40 -6.77 4.28
CA THR A 346 13.94 -7.03 4.32
C THR A 346 13.60 -7.93 5.52
N LEU A 347 14.37 -9.00 5.74
CA LEU A 347 14.17 -9.92 6.85
C LEU A 347 14.34 -9.22 8.21
N ARG A 348 15.34 -8.33 8.33
CA ARG A 348 15.57 -7.54 9.54
C ARG A 348 14.36 -6.69 9.89
N PHE A 349 13.75 -6.03 8.88
CA PHE A 349 12.52 -5.23 9.06
C PHE A 349 11.34 -6.11 9.50
N VAL A 350 11.05 -7.15 8.74
CA VAL A 350 9.88 -8.00 8.99
C VAL A 350 10.01 -8.73 10.31
N SER A 351 11.20 -9.25 10.65
CA SER A 351 11.45 -9.91 11.95
C SER A 351 11.26 -8.93 13.11
N ALA A 352 11.86 -7.74 13.06
CA ALA A 352 11.70 -6.74 14.12
C ALA A 352 10.24 -6.33 14.33
N PHE A 353 9.49 -6.24 13.23
CA PHE A 353 8.06 -5.92 13.29
C PHE A 353 7.23 -7.08 13.85
N CYS A 354 7.46 -8.31 13.38
CA CYS A 354 6.76 -9.51 13.84
C CYS A 354 7.08 -9.87 15.30
N GLU A 355 8.31 -9.65 15.75
CA GLU A 355 8.78 -9.91 17.12
C GLU A 355 8.29 -8.85 18.13
N SER A 356 7.80 -7.69 17.68
CA SER A 356 7.26 -6.66 18.57
C SER A 356 6.02 -7.15 19.32
N ASP A 357 5.73 -6.57 20.49
CA ASP A 357 4.60 -6.94 21.34
C ASP A 357 3.26 -6.31 20.90
N LEU A 358 3.17 -5.85 19.66
CA LEU A 358 1.91 -5.44 19.07
C LEU A 358 0.94 -6.62 18.95
N PRO A 359 -0.37 -6.40 19.16
CA PRO A 359 -1.37 -7.45 18.89
C PRO A 359 -1.26 -7.98 17.44
N GLN A 360 -1.40 -9.30 17.27
CA GLN A 360 -1.23 -9.95 15.97
C GLN A 360 -2.09 -9.30 14.87
N VAL A 361 -3.35 -9.02 15.19
CA VAL A 361 -4.30 -8.41 14.24
C VAL A 361 -3.84 -7.03 13.76
N VAL A 362 -3.13 -6.27 14.59
CA VAL A 362 -2.52 -4.97 14.22
C VAL A 362 -1.34 -5.19 13.29
N LYS A 363 -0.48 -6.18 13.60
CA LYS A 363 0.64 -6.54 12.72
C LYS A 363 0.14 -6.97 11.33
N GLU A 364 -0.90 -7.80 11.27
CA GLU A 364 -1.54 -8.23 10.03
C GLU A 364 -2.10 -7.04 9.25
N ALA A 365 -2.91 -6.18 9.89
CA ALA A 365 -3.48 -5.01 9.23
C ALA A 365 -2.41 -4.05 8.70
N ALA A 366 -1.37 -3.80 9.49
CA ALA A 366 -0.27 -2.91 9.11
C ALA A 366 0.54 -3.47 7.93
N LEU A 367 1.03 -4.73 8.02
CA LEU A 367 1.88 -5.31 6.97
C LEU A 367 1.12 -5.64 5.68
N CYS A 368 -0.08 -6.24 5.77
CA CYS A 368 -0.82 -6.61 4.56
C CYS A 368 -1.19 -5.38 3.71
N ASN A 369 -1.53 -4.25 4.33
CA ASN A 369 -1.86 -3.02 3.62
C ASN A 369 -0.65 -2.29 3.02
N LEU A 370 0.60 -2.68 3.34
CA LEU A 370 1.78 -2.19 2.62
C LEU A 370 1.83 -2.68 1.17
N SER A 371 1.11 -3.75 0.83
CA SER A 371 0.93 -4.22 -0.55
C SER A 371 0.41 -3.11 -1.49
N THR A 372 -0.40 -2.19 -0.97
CA THR A 372 -0.92 -1.03 -1.72
C THR A 372 0.19 -0.17 -2.32
N LEU A 373 1.31 0.04 -1.59
CA LEU A 373 2.47 0.81 -2.11
C LEU A 373 3.10 0.17 -3.36
N ARG A 374 2.91 -1.13 -3.56
CA ARG A 374 3.52 -1.90 -4.64
C ARG A 374 2.57 -2.20 -5.77
N SER A 375 1.26 -2.10 -5.52
CA SER A 375 0.22 -2.22 -6.53
C SER A 375 0.25 -1.05 -7.51
N GLN A 376 -0.54 -1.14 -8.57
CA GLN A 376 -0.71 -0.04 -9.52
C GLN A 376 -1.44 1.19 -8.93
N THR A 377 -1.89 1.14 -7.67
CA THR A 377 -2.35 2.34 -6.97
C THR A 377 -1.23 3.37 -6.83
N CYS A 378 0.02 2.94 -6.73
CA CYS A 378 1.18 3.81 -6.53
C CYS A 378 2.17 3.74 -7.71
N PHE A 379 2.78 4.87 -8.08
CA PHE A 379 3.85 4.91 -9.08
C PHE A 379 4.80 6.09 -8.85
N ARG A 380 5.99 6.00 -9.46
CA ARG A 380 6.98 7.06 -9.48
C ARG A 380 7.26 7.46 -10.92
N THR A 381 7.13 8.74 -11.23
CA THR A 381 7.46 9.30 -12.55
C THR A 381 8.96 9.37 -12.76
N ALA A 382 9.41 9.50 -14.00
CA ALA A 382 10.86 9.50 -14.35
C ALA A 382 11.66 10.59 -13.64
N ASP A 383 11.05 11.68 -13.21
CA ASP A 383 11.66 12.75 -12.41
C ASP A 383 11.75 12.41 -10.92
N GLY A 384 11.40 11.20 -10.50
CA GLY A 384 11.49 10.68 -9.13
C GLY A 384 10.28 10.95 -8.26
N ARG A 385 9.30 11.74 -8.72
CA ARG A 385 8.12 12.08 -7.95
C ARG A 385 7.19 10.89 -7.74
N PHE A 386 6.61 10.84 -6.56
CA PHE A 386 5.66 9.81 -6.16
C PHE A 386 4.22 10.30 -6.34
N PHE A 387 3.38 9.45 -6.90
CA PHE A 387 1.96 9.69 -7.14
C PHE A 387 1.14 8.45 -6.86
N GLY A 388 -0.19 8.65 -6.73
CA GLY A 388 -1.12 7.54 -6.58
C GLY A 388 -2.48 7.81 -7.23
N TRP A 389 -3.18 6.71 -7.50
CA TRP A 389 -4.63 6.66 -7.60
C TRP A 389 -5.23 6.59 -6.18
N GLU A 390 -6.53 6.65 -6.03
CA GLU A 390 -7.16 6.26 -4.76
C GLU A 390 -7.08 4.75 -4.55
N GLY A 391 -7.31 3.99 -5.62
CA GLY A 391 -7.20 2.55 -5.73
C GLY A 391 -7.11 2.11 -7.18
N CYS A 392 -7.30 0.83 -7.44
CA CYS A 392 -7.30 0.23 -8.78
C CYS A 392 -8.66 -0.39 -9.08
N GLY A 393 -9.31 -0.01 -10.18
CA GLY A 393 -10.31 -0.87 -10.82
C GLY A 393 -9.63 -2.09 -11.45
N ASP A 394 -10.41 -3.00 -12.00
CA ASP A 394 -9.86 -4.21 -12.64
C ASP A 394 -8.93 -3.89 -13.81
N LYS A 395 -9.21 -2.80 -14.53
CA LYS A 395 -8.53 -2.43 -15.79
C LYS A 395 -7.94 -1.02 -15.81
N VAL A 396 -8.42 -0.14 -14.94
CA VAL A 396 -7.99 1.27 -14.88
C VAL A 396 -7.81 1.67 -13.43
N GLY A 397 -7.02 2.71 -13.17
CA GLY A 397 -6.95 3.29 -11.84
C GLY A 397 -8.29 3.90 -11.44
N CYS A 398 -8.59 3.89 -10.16
CA CYS A 398 -9.77 4.51 -9.60
C CYS A 398 -9.41 5.91 -9.09
N CYS A 399 -10.09 6.94 -9.60
CA CYS A 399 -9.96 8.32 -9.13
C CYS A 399 -8.50 8.82 -9.09
N TYR A 400 -8.08 9.49 -10.15
CA TYR A 400 -6.71 9.93 -10.37
C TYR A 400 -6.29 11.10 -9.46
N GLY A 401 -4.97 11.40 -9.45
CA GLY A 401 -4.44 12.69 -9.02
C GLY A 401 -3.99 12.76 -7.59
N SER A 402 -3.57 11.67 -6.95
CA SER A 402 -3.16 11.66 -5.54
C SER A 402 -4.19 12.37 -4.66
N CYS A 403 -5.47 12.02 -4.84
CA CYS A 403 -6.62 12.70 -4.27
C CYS A 403 -6.39 13.04 -2.79
N THR A 404 -6.34 14.34 -2.46
CA THR A 404 -5.88 14.83 -1.17
C THR A 404 -6.70 14.30 -0.01
N HIS A 405 -8.03 14.29 -0.14
CA HIS A 405 -8.93 13.86 0.91
C HIS A 405 -8.95 12.33 1.13
N VAL A 406 -8.36 11.53 0.23
CA VAL A 406 -8.13 10.11 0.43
C VAL A 406 -6.74 9.86 1.01
N TRP A 407 -5.71 10.50 0.42
CA TRP A 407 -4.33 10.35 0.85
C TRP A 407 -4.03 11.00 2.21
N ASN A 408 -4.95 11.77 2.79
CA ASN A 408 -4.83 12.30 4.14
C ASN A 408 -4.98 11.22 5.23
N TYR A 409 -5.65 10.11 4.93
CA TYR A 409 -5.90 9.04 5.89
C TYR A 409 -4.73 8.06 6.03
N GLU A 410 -3.93 7.89 4.96
CA GLU A 410 -2.82 6.95 4.96
C GLU A 410 -1.65 7.46 5.81
N GLN A 411 -1.02 6.57 6.56
CA GLN A 411 0.08 6.94 7.44
C GLN A 411 1.39 6.19 7.14
N ALA A 412 1.33 5.04 6.47
CA ALA A 412 2.49 4.18 6.27
C ALA A 412 3.63 4.85 5.48
N THR A 413 3.31 5.66 4.44
CA THR A 413 4.34 6.28 3.60
C THR A 413 5.24 7.23 4.39
N ALA A 414 4.67 8.09 5.24
CA ALA A 414 5.46 9.06 5.99
C ALA A 414 6.40 8.42 7.00
N PHE A 415 5.96 7.34 7.64
CA PHE A 415 6.76 6.68 8.68
C PHE A 415 7.73 5.63 8.13
N LEU A 416 7.53 5.12 6.91
CA LEU A 416 8.43 4.13 6.30
C LEU A 416 9.29 4.70 5.18
N PHE A 417 8.80 5.68 4.43
CA PHE A 417 9.45 6.25 3.24
C PHE A 417 9.28 7.76 3.22
N GLY A 418 9.99 8.45 4.12
CA GLY A 418 9.90 9.90 4.30
C GLY A 418 10.09 10.69 3.02
N ASP A 419 11.07 10.32 2.18
CA ASP A 419 11.33 11.02 0.92
C ASP A 419 10.14 10.95 -0.06
N LEU A 420 9.39 9.84 -0.08
CA LEU A 420 8.19 9.74 -0.90
C LEU A 420 7.06 10.62 -0.35
N ALA A 421 6.93 10.72 0.97
CA ALA A 421 5.96 11.63 1.59
C ALA A 421 6.32 13.09 1.32
N LEU A 422 7.59 13.48 1.45
CA LEU A 422 8.07 14.84 1.13
C LEU A 422 7.81 15.18 -0.35
N SER A 423 8.01 14.23 -1.26
CA SER A 423 7.67 14.40 -2.68
C SER A 423 6.19 14.75 -2.90
N LEU A 424 5.28 14.12 -2.18
CA LEU A 424 3.85 14.45 -2.23
C LEU A 424 3.60 15.89 -1.71
N ARG A 425 4.25 16.28 -0.61
CA ARG A 425 4.12 17.65 -0.05
C ARG A 425 4.58 18.72 -1.03
N GLU A 426 5.71 18.49 -1.71
CA GLU A 426 6.17 19.39 -2.76
C GLU A 426 5.15 19.54 -3.89
N VAL A 427 4.57 18.45 -4.36
CA VAL A 427 3.56 18.48 -5.43
C VAL A 427 2.32 19.22 -4.96
N GLU A 428 1.78 18.94 -3.78
CA GLU A 428 0.59 19.56 -3.24
C GLU A 428 0.73 21.08 -3.10
N PHE A 429 1.82 21.55 -2.50
CA PHE A 429 1.98 22.98 -2.21
C PHE A 429 2.64 23.77 -3.35
N LEU A 430 3.71 23.25 -3.98
CA LEU A 430 4.45 24.01 -4.97
C LEU A 430 3.86 23.92 -6.39
N HIS A 431 3.09 22.88 -6.68
CA HIS A 431 2.54 22.65 -8.01
C HIS A 431 1.01 22.65 -8.06
N ALA A 432 0.31 22.06 -7.09
CA ALA A 432 -1.15 21.95 -7.11
C ALA A 432 -1.87 23.12 -6.42
N THR A 433 -1.17 23.96 -5.64
CA THR A 433 -1.73 25.15 -4.96
C THR A 433 -1.45 26.41 -5.79
N ASN A 434 -2.52 27.12 -6.20
CA ASN A 434 -2.40 28.36 -6.96
C ASN A 434 -1.98 29.56 -6.08
N GLU A 435 -1.85 30.75 -6.69
CA GLU A 435 -1.43 31.96 -5.95
C GLU A 435 -2.49 32.48 -4.96
N ALA A 436 -3.77 32.17 -5.19
CA ALA A 436 -4.84 32.52 -4.26
C ALA A 436 -4.95 31.56 -3.07
N GLY A 437 -4.21 30.44 -3.09
CA GLY A 437 -4.23 29.44 -2.04
C GLY A 437 -5.19 28.25 -2.28
N LEU A 438 -5.92 28.23 -3.41
CA LEU A 438 -6.73 27.06 -3.76
C LEU A 438 -5.81 25.90 -4.14
N MET A 439 -5.93 24.77 -3.43
CA MET A 439 -5.25 23.51 -3.73
C MET A 439 -6.15 22.61 -4.56
N SER A 440 -5.74 22.28 -5.78
CA SER A 440 -6.42 21.29 -6.60
C SER A 440 -6.40 19.94 -5.90
N PHE A 441 -7.56 19.37 -5.54
CA PHE A 441 -7.58 18.12 -4.78
C PHE A 441 -7.20 16.89 -5.62
N ARG A 442 -7.12 17.07 -6.96
CA ARG A 442 -6.58 16.10 -7.92
C ARG A 442 -5.46 16.74 -8.72
N VAL A 443 -4.33 16.09 -8.77
CA VAL A 443 -3.17 16.53 -9.56
C VAL A 443 -3.30 16.06 -10.99
N THR A 444 -3.29 16.98 -11.95
CA THR A 444 -3.22 16.64 -13.38
C THR A 444 -1.76 16.48 -13.80
N LEU A 445 -1.42 15.43 -14.54
CA LEU A 445 -0.09 15.19 -15.04
C LEU A 445 0.03 15.52 -16.55
N PRO A 446 1.24 15.89 -17.02
CA PRO A 446 2.50 16.07 -16.28
C PRO A 446 2.42 17.22 -15.25
N VAL A 447 3.35 17.26 -14.29
CA VAL A 447 3.28 18.12 -13.09
C VAL A 447 3.10 19.63 -13.39
N GLY A 448 3.53 20.11 -14.54
CA GLY A 448 3.26 21.48 -14.99
C GLY A 448 1.77 21.81 -15.19
N ARG A 449 0.91 20.80 -15.21
CA ARG A 449 -0.56 20.90 -15.33
C ARG A 449 -1.27 20.65 -14.00
N ALA A 450 -0.56 20.55 -12.87
CA ALA A 450 -1.09 20.09 -11.59
C ALA A 450 -2.33 20.84 -11.08
N GLN A 451 -2.49 22.14 -11.48
CA GLN A 451 -3.60 23.00 -11.08
C GLN A 451 -4.81 22.94 -12.04
N GLU A 452 -4.73 22.22 -13.15
CA GLU A 452 -5.78 22.27 -14.20
C GLU A 452 -7.14 21.74 -13.73
N PHE A 453 -7.17 20.85 -12.74
CA PHE A 453 -8.43 20.41 -12.16
C PHE A 453 -9.16 21.57 -11.46
N GLY A 454 -8.45 22.42 -10.71
CA GLY A 454 -8.89 23.71 -10.23
C GLY A 454 -10.05 23.70 -9.23
N LEU A 455 -10.26 22.59 -8.52
CA LEU A 455 -11.30 22.44 -7.51
C LEU A 455 -10.66 21.97 -6.19
N ALA A 456 -11.11 22.53 -5.06
CA ALA A 456 -10.60 22.18 -3.75
C ALA A 456 -11.58 21.29 -2.97
N ALA A 457 -11.03 20.42 -2.11
CA ALA A 457 -11.78 19.69 -1.09
C ALA A 457 -11.40 20.23 0.29
N ALA A 458 -12.40 20.49 1.15
CA ALA A 458 -12.17 21.14 2.44
C ALA A 458 -11.28 20.30 3.36
N ASP A 459 -11.62 19.03 3.60
CA ASP A 459 -10.80 18.07 4.34
C ASP A 459 -9.46 17.78 3.64
N GLY A 460 -9.48 17.79 2.30
CA GLY A 460 -8.29 17.58 1.49
C GLY A 460 -7.23 18.64 1.75
N GLN A 461 -7.58 19.91 1.59
CA GLN A 461 -6.67 21.03 1.76
C GLN A 461 -6.17 21.17 3.22
N MET A 462 -7.08 21.02 4.19
CA MET A 462 -6.74 21.11 5.61
C MET A 462 -5.84 19.96 6.06
N GLY A 463 -6.13 18.74 5.64
CA GLY A 463 -5.30 17.58 5.96
C GLY A 463 -3.91 17.63 5.31
N CYS A 464 -3.76 18.24 4.12
CA CYS A 464 -2.44 18.50 3.53
C CYS A 464 -1.59 19.46 4.39
N ILE A 465 -2.20 20.47 5.02
CA ILE A 465 -1.51 21.36 5.97
C ILE A 465 -1.02 20.56 7.19
N MET A 466 -1.86 19.69 7.75
CA MET A 466 -1.46 18.84 8.88
C MET A 466 -0.34 17.87 8.49
N LYS A 467 -0.39 17.29 7.26
CA LYS A 467 0.68 16.42 6.76
C LYS A 467 1.99 17.19 6.54
N ALA A 468 1.94 18.44 6.08
CA ALA A 468 3.14 19.28 5.94
C ALA A 468 3.82 19.48 7.32
N TYR A 469 3.04 19.72 8.36
CA TYR A 469 3.55 19.78 9.75
C TYR A 469 4.14 18.43 10.19
N ARG A 470 3.41 17.31 10.01
CA ARG A 470 3.88 15.97 10.38
C ARG A 470 5.21 15.63 9.71
N ASP A 471 5.29 15.84 8.39
CA ASP A 471 6.43 15.44 7.58
C ASP A 471 7.65 16.34 7.88
N TRP A 472 7.43 17.63 8.18
CA TRP A 472 8.46 18.52 8.71
C TRP A 472 8.95 18.06 10.11
N GLN A 473 8.04 17.71 11.02
CA GLN A 473 8.42 17.16 12.32
C GLN A 473 9.25 15.88 12.20
N LEU A 474 8.86 14.95 11.32
CA LEU A 474 9.59 13.69 11.14
C LEU A 474 10.97 13.90 10.50
N SER A 475 11.10 14.80 9.53
CA SER A 475 12.36 15.03 8.81
C SER A 475 13.30 16.02 9.52
N GLY A 476 12.76 17.02 10.21
CA GLY A 476 13.53 18.15 10.74
C GLY A 476 14.06 19.06 9.63
N ASP A 477 13.50 19.03 8.42
CA ASP A 477 13.94 19.85 7.28
C ASP A 477 13.32 21.26 7.30
N ASP A 478 13.95 22.17 8.03
CA ASP A 478 13.55 23.57 8.09
C ASP A 478 13.65 24.28 6.73
N ALA A 479 14.57 23.85 5.85
CA ALA A 479 14.69 24.42 4.51
C ALA A 479 13.46 24.09 3.66
N LEU A 480 12.94 22.87 3.77
CA LEU A 480 11.69 22.48 3.14
C LEU A 480 10.51 23.28 3.72
N LEU A 481 10.41 23.40 5.05
CA LEU A 481 9.36 24.21 5.68
C LEU A 481 9.37 25.65 5.16
N HIS A 482 10.51 26.31 5.14
CA HIS A 482 10.63 27.67 4.60
C HIS A 482 10.22 27.78 3.13
N ARG A 483 10.51 26.77 2.33
CA ARG A 483 10.12 26.72 0.91
C ARG A 483 8.61 26.53 0.72
N LEU A 484 7.97 25.68 1.55
CA LEU A 484 6.53 25.40 1.47
C LEU A 484 5.67 26.48 2.14
N TRP A 485 6.21 27.19 3.15
CA TRP A 485 5.46 28.08 4.03
C TRP A 485 4.59 29.12 3.30
N PRO A 486 5.07 29.83 2.27
CA PRO A 486 4.22 30.82 1.58
C PRO A 486 2.93 30.20 1.01
N LYS A 487 3.02 28.97 0.50
CA LYS A 487 1.88 28.26 -0.06
C LYS A 487 0.99 27.60 1.00
N VAL A 488 1.57 27.10 2.10
CA VAL A 488 0.83 26.61 3.28
C VAL A 488 -0.02 27.74 3.88
N LYS A 489 0.60 28.91 4.08
CA LYS A 489 -0.08 30.11 4.57
C LYS A 489 -1.21 30.54 3.65
N ALA A 490 -0.95 30.59 2.32
CA ALA A 490 -1.96 30.92 1.33
C ALA A 490 -3.13 29.91 1.32
N ALA A 491 -2.80 28.60 1.42
CA ALA A 491 -3.82 27.55 1.43
C ALA A 491 -4.74 27.63 2.65
N LEU A 492 -4.20 27.93 3.85
CA LEU A 492 -5.04 28.14 5.02
C LEU A 492 -5.86 29.45 4.90
N SER A 493 -5.22 30.53 4.44
CA SER A 493 -5.90 31.83 4.27
C SER A 493 -7.02 31.80 3.22
N PHE A 494 -7.02 30.81 2.33
CA PHE A 494 -8.11 30.58 1.36
C PHE A 494 -9.44 30.26 2.03
N CYS A 495 -9.44 29.75 3.27
CA CYS A 495 -10.67 29.57 4.06
C CYS A 495 -11.41 30.90 4.29
N TRP A 496 -10.69 32.02 4.36
CA TRP A 496 -11.14 33.34 4.81
C TRP A 496 -11.53 34.29 3.66
N VAL A 497 -11.48 33.84 2.42
CA VAL A 497 -11.94 34.65 1.28
C VAL A 497 -13.48 34.79 1.32
N PRO A 498 -14.05 35.87 0.75
CA PRO A 498 -15.50 35.98 0.64
C PRO A 498 -16.13 34.76 -0.06
N GLY A 499 -17.13 34.14 0.57
CA GLY A 499 -17.74 32.89 0.12
C GLY A 499 -16.86 31.64 0.32
N GLY A 500 -15.77 31.77 1.06
CA GLY A 500 -14.90 30.69 1.49
C GLY A 500 -15.52 29.81 2.58
N TRP A 501 -14.70 28.93 3.17
CA TRP A 501 -15.18 27.97 4.17
C TRP A 501 -15.38 28.58 5.56
N ASP A 502 -14.65 29.63 5.92
CA ASP A 502 -14.72 30.40 7.17
C ASP A 502 -14.57 31.89 6.82
N ALA A 503 -15.58 32.42 6.06
CA ALA A 503 -15.51 33.77 5.49
C ALA A 503 -15.61 34.87 6.53
N ASP A 504 -16.28 34.64 7.66
CA ASP A 504 -16.39 35.57 8.79
C ASP A 504 -15.25 35.44 9.81
N GLN A 505 -14.39 34.42 9.63
CA GLN A 505 -13.13 34.22 10.36
C GLN A 505 -13.30 33.95 11.87
N ASP A 506 -14.38 33.28 12.24
CA ASP A 506 -14.67 32.95 13.64
C ASP A 506 -14.05 31.59 14.09
N GLY A 507 -13.42 30.84 13.15
CA GLY A 507 -12.80 29.54 13.39
C GLY A 507 -13.75 28.36 13.14
N VAL A 508 -14.94 28.59 12.60
CA VAL A 508 -15.94 27.56 12.27
C VAL A 508 -16.05 27.42 10.75
N MET A 509 -15.86 26.21 10.27
CA MET A 509 -16.00 25.92 8.85
C MET A 509 -17.46 25.74 8.49
N GLU A 510 -17.96 26.54 7.56
CA GLU A 510 -19.36 26.54 7.13
C GLU A 510 -19.51 26.33 5.60
N GLY A 511 -19.60 27.34 4.82
CA GLY A 511 -19.57 27.43 3.35
C GLY A 511 -19.94 26.15 2.57
N CYS A 512 -19.39 26.06 1.36
CA CYS A 512 -19.53 24.91 0.45
C CYS A 512 -18.36 23.96 0.62
N GLN A 513 -18.53 22.83 1.29
CA GLN A 513 -17.47 21.93 1.77
C GLN A 513 -17.51 20.62 0.98
N HIS A 514 -16.91 20.57 -0.22
CA HIS A 514 -16.63 19.32 -0.90
C HIS A 514 -15.62 18.49 -0.07
N ASN A 515 -15.85 17.18 0.02
CA ASN A 515 -15.10 16.32 0.93
C ASN A 515 -15.03 14.87 0.43
N THR A 516 -14.37 14.03 1.24
CA THR A 516 -14.09 12.62 0.97
C THR A 516 -15.33 11.73 0.75
N LEU A 517 -16.53 12.20 1.06
CA LEU A 517 -17.78 11.49 0.79
C LEU A 517 -18.43 11.95 -0.52
N ASP A 518 -17.66 12.61 -1.40
CA ASP A 518 -18.01 13.02 -2.78
C ASP A 518 -19.23 13.97 -2.88
N VAL A 519 -19.56 14.67 -1.80
CA VAL A 519 -20.67 15.64 -1.76
C VAL A 519 -20.21 16.93 -1.12
N GLU A 520 -20.97 18.01 -1.34
CA GLU A 520 -20.77 19.26 -0.61
C GLU A 520 -21.62 19.26 0.66
N TYR A 521 -20.98 19.44 1.81
CA TYR A 521 -21.66 19.79 3.05
C TYR A 521 -21.85 21.29 3.16
N TYR A 522 -22.96 21.69 3.79
CA TYR A 522 -23.32 23.08 4.03
C TYR A 522 -23.62 23.29 5.52
N GLY A 523 -22.97 24.30 6.09
CA GLY A 523 -23.02 24.58 7.51
C GLY A 523 -22.04 23.74 8.35
N PRO A 524 -21.90 24.10 9.64
CA PRO A 524 -20.95 23.48 10.53
C PRO A 524 -21.18 21.99 10.72
N ASN A 525 -20.11 21.21 10.68
CA ASN A 525 -20.12 19.77 10.92
C ASN A 525 -18.81 19.30 11.55
N PRO A 526 -18.83 18.17 12.28
CA PRO A 526 -17.65 17.72 13.01
C PRO A 526 -16.50 17.26 12.13
N LEU A 527 -16.80 16.65 10.95
CA LEU A 527 -15.77 16.12 10.07
C LEU A 527 -14.88 17.24 9.54
N MET A 528 -15.47 18.24 8.88
CA MET A 528 -14.70 19.38 8.33
C MET A 528 -14.14 20.26 9.45
N GLY A 529 -14.92 20.48 10.51
CA GLY A 529 -14.49 21.27 11.66
C GLY A 529 -13.23 20.74 12.32
N THR A 530 -13.11 19.43 12.54
CA THR A 530 -11.91 18.84 13.14
C THR A 530 -10.68 18.91 12.22
N TRP A 531 -10.83 18.72 10.90
CA TRP A 531 -9.75 18.93 9.95
C TRP A 531 -9.26 20.37 9.96
N TYR A 532 -10.18 21.33 10.00
CA TYR A 532 -9.84 22.76 10.02
C TYR A 532 -9.11 23.14 11.32
N LEU A 533 -9.63 22.75 12.48
CA LEU A 533 -8.98 22.99 13.78
C LEU A 533 -7.56 22.39 13.82
N GLY A 534 -7.39 21.17 13.25
CA GLY A 534 -6.09 20.55 13.13
C GLY A 534 -5.13 21.33 12.24
N ALA A 535 -5.63 21.86 11.11
CA ALA A 535 -4.84 22.70 10.21
C ALA A 535 -4.44 24.03 10.86
N LEU A 536 -5.33 24.67 11.63
CA LEU A 536 -5.02 25.88 12.41
C LEU A 536 -3.90 25.61 13.42
N ARG A 537 -3.97 24.51 14.17
CA ARG A 537 -2.91 24.11 15.12
C ARG A 537 -1.58 23.82 14.44
N ALA A 538 -1.61 23.08 13.34
CA ALA A 538 -0.40 22.77 12.56
C ALA A 538 0.25 24.05 11.99
N ALA A 539 -0.57 24.96 11.47
CA ALA A 539 -0.09 26.23 10.91
C ALA A 539 0.40 27.20 11.99
N GLU A 540 -0.19 27.19 13.18
CA GLU A 540 0.28 27.96 14.34
C GLU A 540 1.75 27.59 14.68
N GLU A 541 2.04 26.29 14.80
CA GLU A 541 3.38 25.78 15.10
C GLU A 541 4.39 26.09 13.98
N MET A 542 4.00 25.84 12.71
CA MET A 542 4.85 26.17 11.56
C MET A 542 5.13 27.68 11.44
N ALA A 543 4.11 28.52 11.67
CA ALA A 543 4.27 29.98 11.67
C ALA A 543 5.25 30.45 12.75
N CYS A 544 5.14 29.87 13.95
CA CYS A 544 6.09 30.15 15.05
C CYS A 544 7.53 29.79 14.63
N ALA A 545 7.74 28.64 14.04
CA ALA A 545 9.05 28.17 13.61
C ALA A 545 9.69 29.05 12.52
N VAL A 546 8.90 29.54 11.55
CA VAL A 546 9.42 30.46 10.51
C VAL A 546 9.45 31.92 10.92
N GLY A 547 9.06 32.28 12.16
CA GLY A 547 9.07 33.64 12.68
C GLY A 547 7.88 34.52 12.26
N ASP A 548 6.78 33.92 11.74
CA ASP A 548 5.54 34.63 11.37
C ASP A 548 4.57 34.69 12.55
N GLY A 549 4.99 35.38 13.63
CA GLY A 549 4.25 35.45 14.88
C GLY A 549 2.85 36.07 14.77
N ALA A 550 2.62 36.97 13.80
CA ALA A 550 1.28 37.52 13.55
C ALA A 550 0.30 36.45 13.03
N PHE A 551 0.76 35.59 12.11
CA PHE A 551 -0.07 34.52 11.57
C PHE A 551 -0.27 33.42 12.61
N SER A 552 0.74 33.10 13.42
CA SER A 552 0.62 32.18 14.54
C SER A 552 -0.47 32.62 15.52
N ALA A 553 -0.48 33.91 15.93
CA ALA A 553 -1.54 34.44 16.80
C ALA A 553 -2.93 34.36 16.16
N THR A 554 -3.03 34.65 14.87
CA THR A 554 -4.29 34.54 14.13
C THR A 554 -4.82 33.09 14.12
N CYS A 555 -3.95 32.10 13.87
CA CYS A 555 -4.33 30.68 13.90
C CYS A 555 -4.78 30.24 15.29
N HIS A 556 -4.04 30.67 16.33
CA HIS A 556 -4.39 30.37 17.72
C HIS A 556 -5.77 30.90 18.11
N GLU A 557 -6.06 32.17 17.80
CA GLU A 557 -7.35 32.82 18.14
C GLU A 557 -8.51 32.06 17.48
N ARG A 558 -8.42 31.74 16.18
CA ARG A 558 -9.45 30.99 15.46
C ARG A 558 -9.59 29.56 15.97
N PHE A 559 -8.47 28.89 16.27
CA PHE A 559 -8.49 27.57 16.88
C PHE A 559 -9.30 27.55 18.19
N ILE A 560 -9.01 28.46 19.11
CA ILE A 560 -9.69 28.53 20.41
C ILE A 560 -11.18 28.88 20.24
N GLY A 561 -11.51 29.81 19.33
CA GLY A 561 -12.89 30.17 18.99
C GLY A 561 -13.67 28.96 18.43
N GLY A 562 -13.17 28.36 17.37
CA GLY A 562 -13.80 27.24 16.70
C GLY A 562 -13.93 25.99 17.58
N SER A 563 -12.87 25.62 18.31
CA SER A 563 -12.90 24.50 19.26
C SER A 563 -14.05 24.63 20.26
N ARG A 564 -14.13 25.76 20.93
CA ARG A 564 -15.22 26.04 21.91
C ARG A 564 -16.59 26.03 21.25
N TRP A 565 -16.68 26.59 20.05
CA TRP A 565 -17.94 26.68 19.34
C TRP A 565 -18.46 25.28 18.94
N LEU A 566 -17.58 24.41 18.38
CA LEU A 566 -17.95 23.05 17.99
C LEU A 566 -18.43 22.23 19.19
N ASP A 567 -17.70 22.25 20.30
CA ASP A 567 -18.07 21.53 21.52
C ASP A 567 -19.42 22.00 22.08
N ALA A 568 -19.66 23.29 22.09
CA ALA A 568 -20.88 23.87 22.66
C ALA A 568 -22.10 23.69 21.75
N ASN A 569 -21.93 23.61 20.44
CA ASN A 569 -23.02 23.71 19.48
C ASN A 569 -23.29 22.44 18.68
N LEU A 570 -22.31 21.55 18.50
CA LEU A 570 -22.50 20.32 17.70
C LEU A 570 -22.56 19.06 18.55
N PHE A 571 -22.06 19.05 19.77
CA PHE A 571 -22.12 17.89 20.67
C PHE A 571 -23.54 17.74 21.27
N ASN A 572 -24.20 16.60 21.00
CA ASN A 572 -25.58 16.34 21.45
C ASN A 572 -25.66 15.60 22.80
N GLY A 573 -24.52 15.35 23.48
CA GLY A 573 -24.40 14.58 24.70
C GLY A 573 -23.95 13.12 24.51
N GLU A 574 -23.92 12.64 23.25
CA GLU A 574 -23.39 11.32 22.88
C GLU A 574 -22.34 11.42 21.77
N TYR A 575 -22.57 12.23 20.72
CA TYR A 575 -21.70 12.41 19.57
C TYR A 575 -21.95 13.79 18.94
N TYR A 576 -21.14 14.17 17.92
CA TYR A 576 -21.31 15.43 17.24
C TYR A 576 -22.24 15.29 16.03
N GLU A 577 -23.06 16.31 15.77
CA GLU A 577 -24.02 16.37 14.67
C GLU A 577 -23.68 17.51 13.70
N GLN A 578 -24.13 17.41 12.45
CA GLN A 578 -24.08 18.52 11.52
C GLN A 578 -25.27 19.46 11.74
N ARG A 579 -25.00 20.76 11.77
CA ARG A 579 -26.03 21.81 11.61
C ARG A 579 -26.09 22.23 10.15
N VAL A 580 -27.07 21.69 9.43
CA VAL A 580 -27.26 22.04 8.02
C VAL A 580 -27.70 23.51 7.89
N ALA A 581 -26.93 24.33 7.19
CA ALA A 581 -27.23 25.73 6.91
C ALA A 581 -26.93 26.04 5.44
N PRO A 582 -27.90 26.55 4.67
CA PRO A 582 -27.66 27.02 3.31
C PRO A 582 -26.59 28.12 3.25
N PRO A 583 -25.77 28.21 2.18
CA PRO A 583 -24.79 29.25 2.05
C PRO A 583 -25.47 30.61 2.01
N GLN A 584 -24.98 31.57 2.80
CA GLN A 584 -25.57 32.93 2.89
C GLN A 584 -25.00 33.88 1.83
N GLU A 585 -23.82 33.58 1.31
CA GLU A 585 -23.08 34.35 0.32
C GLU A 585 -22.86 33.56 -0.97
N ALA A 586 -22.37 34.22 -2.00
CA ALA A 586 -21.92 33.55 -3.22
C ALA A 586 -20.74 32.63 -2.88
N ILE A 587 -20.78 31.38 -3.33
CA ILE A 587 -19.74 30.39 -3.15
C ILE A 587 -18.50 30.85 -3.92
N ALA A 588 -17.33 30.85 -3.26
CA ALA A 588 -16.07 31.18 -3.91
C ALA A 588 -15.72 30.18 -5.03
N ASP A 589 -15.03 30.68 -6.06
CA ASP A 589 -14.62 29.87 -7.20
C ASP A 589 -13.76 28.67 -6.78
N GLY A 590 -14.03 27.50 -7.35
CA GLY A 590 -13.30 26.28 -7.11
C GLY A 590 -13.74 25.45 -5.88
N LEU A 591 -14.79 25.89 -5.15
CA LEU A 591 -15.29 25.15 -3.98
C LEU A 591 -16.46 24.21 -4.30
N ARG A 592 -17.20 24.45 -5.38
CA ARG A 592 -18.34 23.62 -5.75
C ARG A 592 -17.97 22.67 -6.88
N VAL A 593 -17.89 21.39 -6.58
CA VAL A 593 -17.65 20.32 -7.55
C VAL A 593 -18.93 19.96 -8.32
N GLY A 594 -20.09 20.13 -7.66
CA GLY A 594 -21.41 19.88 -8.25
C GLY A 594 -21.88 18.43 -8.15
N MET A 595 -21.26 17.63 -7.31
CA MET A 595 -21.65 16.25 -7.04
C MET A 595 -22.69 16.12 -5.93
N GLY A 596 -23.00 17.21 -5.22
CA GLY A 596 -23.92 17.24 -4.09
C GLY A 596 -25.30 17.80 -4.43
N ALA A 597 -25.85 18.58 -3.50
CA ALA A 597 -27.18 19.17 -3.61
C ALA A 597 -27.29 20.15 -4.79
N GLN A 598 -28.35 20.01 -5.56
CA GLN A 598 -28.70 20.98 -6.63
C GLN A 598 -29.49 22.16 -6.07
N GLU A 599 -30.37 21.90 -5.10
CA GLU A 599 -31.11 22.94 -4.38
C GLU A 599 -30.36 23.33 -3.10
N LEU A 600 -29.91 24.59 -3.00
CA LEU A 600 -29.08 25.06 -1.89
C LEU A 600 -29.91 25.57 -0.70
N ARG A 601 -31.20 25.80 -0.84
CA ARG A 601 -32.06 26.24 0.28
C ARG A 601 -32.44 25.08 1.20
N ASP A 602 -32.49 23.86 0.65
CA ASP A 602 -32.71 22.61 1.39
C ASP A 602 -31.77 21.54 0.82
N PRO A 603 -30.47 21.60 1.17
CA PRO A 603 -29.46 20.79 0.50
C PRO A 603 -29.65 19.32 0.85
N ALA A 604 -29.74 18.47 -0.19
CA ALA A 604 -29.71 17.02 -0.09
C ALA A 604 -28.30 16.52 0.25
N PHE A 605 -28.20 15.24 0.56
CA PHE A 605 -26.93 14.52 0.82
C PHE A 605 -26.12 15.02 2.02
N GLN A 606 -26.82 15.54 3.04
CA GLN A 606 -26.23 16.02 4.28
C GLN A 606 -26.20 14.91 5.35
N ILE A 607 -25.35 15.04 6.36
CA ILE A 607 -25.29 14.12 7.51
C ILE A 607 -26.49 14.39 8.43
N GLY A 608 -26.75 15.64 8.76
CA GLY A 608 -27.76 16.04 9.76
C GLY A 608 -27.44 15.43 11.14
N PRO A 609 -28.45 14.83 11.83
CA PRO A 609 -28.26 14.25 13.16
C PRO A 609 -27.68 12.83 13.13
N GLY A 610 -26.92 12.49 12.09
CA GLY A 610 -26.31 11.16 11.95
C GLY A 610 -25.05 10.99 12.79
N CYS A 611 -24.89 9.79 13.38
CA CYS A 611 -23.63 9.36 13.99
C CYS A 611 -22.69 8.88 12.86
N LEU A 612 -21.82 9.77 12.37
CA LEU A 612 -20.86 9.46 11.31
C LEU A 612 -19.61 8.79 11.90
N VAL A 613 -19.07 7.76 11.24
CA VAL A 613 -17.92 6.97 11.74
C VAL A 613 -16.63 7.79 11.80
N ASP A 614 -16.40 8.66 10.83
CA ASP A 614 -15.17 9.47 10.74
C ASP A 614 -15.34 10.94 11.16
N GLN A 615 -16.39 11.24 11.94
CA GLN A 615 -16.69 12.61 12.37
C GLN A 615 -15.53 13.29 13.11
N LEU A 616 -14.61 12.53 13.66
CA LEU A 616 -13.43 13.00 14.39
C LEU A 616 -12.10 12.74 13.63
N ALA A 617 -12.13 12.61 12.29
CA ALA A 617 -10.93 12.28 11.53
C ALA A 617 -9.79 13.31 11.68
N GLY A 618 -10.11 14.61 11.81
CA GLY A 618 -9.10 15.64 12.10
C GLY A 618 -8.49 15.50 13.50
N GLN A 619 -9.26 15.11 14.52
CA GLN A 619 -8.75 14.82 15.87
C GLN A 619 -7.82 13.59 15.88
N TYR A 620 -8.20 12.52 15.16
CA TYR A 620 -7.31 11.37 14.94
C TYR A 620 -5.98 11.80 14.33
N MET A 621 -6.02 12.63 13.27
CA MET A 621 -4.80 13.14 12.63
C MET A 621 -3.99 14.05 13.56
N ALA A 622 -4.65 14.81 14.42
CA ALA A 622 -3.95 15.62 15.43
C ALA A 622 -3.16 14.77 16.43
N HIS A 623 -3.68 13.62 16.83
CA HIS A 623 -2.94 12.64 17.64
C HIS A 623 -1.73 12.09 16.89
N VAL A 624 -1.89 11.70 15.63
CA VAL A 624 -0.77 11.23 14.77
C VAL A 624 0.32 12.30 14.63
N CYS A 625 -0.07 13.57 14.52
CA CYS A 625 0.84 14.71 14.42
C CYS A 625 1.45 15.16 15.77
N GLY A 626 0.96 14.66 16.91
CA GLY A 626 1.37 15.14 18.23
C GLY A 626 0.85 16.54 18.58
N LEU A 627 -0.24 17.00 17.95
CA LEU A 627 -0.84 18.34 18.16
C LEU A 627 -1.78 18.41 19.38
N GLY A 628 -2.08 17.25 20.02
CA GLY A 628 -2.96 17.18 21.18
C GLY A 628 -4.45 17.22 20.83
N TYR A 629 -5.26 17.63 21.79
CA TYR A 629 -6.71 17.69 21.63
C TYR A 629 -7.15 18.95 20.90
N LEU A 630 -8.02 18.76 19.90
CA LEU A 630 -8.71 19.83 19.16
C LEU A 630 -10.06 20.19 19.80
N LEU A 631 -10.69 19.22 20.47
CA LEU A 631 -11.99 19.28 21.13
C LEU A 631 -11.86 18.79 22.57
N ASP A 632 -12.95 18.93 23.37
CA ASP A 632 -12.98 18.40 24.73
C ASP A 632 -12.75 16.88 24.76
N GLN A 633 -11.77 16.45 25.56
CA GLN A 633 -11.36 15.06 25.65
C GLN A 633 -12.51 14.09 26.03
N GLN A 634 -13.40 14.54 26.93
CA GLN A 634 -14.52 13.70 27.36
C GLN A 634 -15.55 13.55 26.24
N HIS A 635 -15.79 14.61 25.45
CA HIS A 635 -16.66 14.58 24.27
C HIS A 635 -16.07 13.68 23.17
N VAL A 636 -14.77 13.77 22.92
CA VAL A 636 -14.07 12.90 21.96
C VAL A 636 -14.25 11.45 22.34
N ARG A 637 -13.92 11.09 23.59
CA ARG A 637 -14.07 9.72 24.11
C ARG A 637 -15.52 9.24 24.02
N LYS A 638 -16.48 10.09 24.44
CA LYS A 638 -17.90 9.76 24.41
C LYS A 638 -18.41 9.52 22.99
N THR A 639 -17.93 10.29 22.04
CA THR A 639 -18.25 10.11 20.61
C THR A 639 -17.77 8.76 20.09
N LEU A 640 -16.55 8.33 20.44
CA LEU A 640 -16.03 7.03 20.03
C LEU A 640 -16.80 5.86 20.65
N GLU A 641 -17.20 5.97 21.92
CA GLU A 641 -18.10 5.02 22.58
C GLU A 641 -19.45 4.95 21.84
N SER A 642 -19.98 6.10 21.40
CA SER A 642 -21.24 6.18 20.66
C SER A 642 -21.12 5.60 19.24
N ILE A 643 -20.01 5.79 18.55
CA ILE A 643 -19.71 5.13 17.27
C ILE A 643 -19.74 3.62 17.45
N MET A 644 -19.06 3.07 18.48
CA MET A 644 -19.13 1.63 18.76
C MET A 644 -20.55 1.15 19.04
N LYS A 645 -21.28 1.90 19.84
CA LYS A 645 -22.65 1.56 20.25
C LYS A 645 -23.63 1.56 19.07
N HIS A 646 -23.53 2.54 18.19
CA HIS A 646 -24.55 2.78 17.17
C HIS A 646 -24.19 2.27 15.77
N ASN A 647 -22.90 2.27 15.42
CA ASN A 647 -22.46 1.93 14.05
C ASN A 647 -21.94 0.49 13.94
N PHE A 648 -21.42 -0.11 15.03
CA PHE A 648 -20.92 -1.48 14.97
C PHE A 648 -22.05 -2.49 14.78
N ARG A 649 -21.88 -3.41 13.83
CA ARG A 649 -22.79 -4.50 13.53
C ARG A 649 -22.09 -5.84 13.80
N SER A 650 -22.78 -6.76 14.50
CA SER A 650 -22.33 -8.13 14.73
C SER A 650 -22.53 -9.02 13.51
N ASP A 651 -23.44 -8.65 12.64
CA ASP A 651 -23.78 -9.27 11.37
C ASP A 651 -24.53 -8.26 10.48
N LEU A 652 -24.73 -8.59 9.22
CA LEU A 652 -25.39 -7.74 8.24
C LEU A 652 -26.63 -8.39 7.58
N TYR A 653 -27.15 -9.52 8.13
CA TYR A 653 -28.33 -10.18 7.57
C TYR A 653 -29.58 -9.30 7.51
N GLY A 654 -29.73 -8.40 8.47
CA GLY A 654 -30.87 -7.46 8.51
C GLY A 654 -30.53 -6.07 7.96
N HIS A 655 -29.33 -5.84 7.43
CA HIS A 655 -28.87 -4.55 6.97
C HIS A 655 -29.15 -4.32 5.48
N ALA A 656 -29.91 -3.26 5.16
CA ALA A 656 -30.15 -2.85 3.78
C ALA A 656 -29.04 -1.89 3.32
N ASN A 657 -28.17 -2.34 2.43
CA ASN A 657 -27.18 -1.52 1.77
C ASN A 657 -27.62 -1.26 0.32
N HIS A 658 -27.61 0.01 -0.09
CA HIS A 658 -28.06 0.44 -1.44
C HIS A 658 -26.90 0.78 -2.38
N MET A 659 -25.66 0.67 -1.91
CA MET A 659 -24.46 0.99 -2.69
C MET A 659 -23.48 -0.18 -2.70
N ARG A 660 -22.15 0.09 -2.66
CA ARG A 660 -21.09 -0.91 -2.75
C ARG A 660 -21.05 -1.80 -1.51
N THR A 661 -20.66 -3.07 -1.68
CA THR A 661 -20.80 -4.10 -0.65
C THR A 661 -19.44 -4.67 -0.25
N PHE A 662 -18.82 -4.10 0.79
CA PHE A 662 -17.52 -4.51 1.31
C PHE A 662 -17.63 -5.38 2.58
N ALA A 663 -18.84 -5.53 3.12
CA ALA A 663 -19.17 -6.47 4.17
C ALA A 663 -20.61 -6.95 4.01
N LEU A 664 -20.90 -8.22 4.32
CA LEU A 664 -22.25 -8.83 4.21
C LEU A 664 -22.40 -10.08 5.05
N ASN A 665 -23.65 -10.57 5.18
CA ASN A 665 -24.04 -11.80 5.86
C ASN A 665 -23.65 -11.81 7.35
N ASP A 666 -22.80 -12.76 7.74
CA ASP A 666 -22.31 -12.96 9.12
C ASP A 666 -21.12 -12.07 9.48
N GLU A 667 -20.70 -11.17 8.58
CA GLU A 667 -19.53 -10.34 8.79
C GLU A 667 -19.79 -9.19 9.74
N GLN A 668 -18.80 -8.90 10.59
CA GLN A 668 -18.82 -7.77 11.51
C GLN A 668 -18.21 -6.54 10.85
N ALA A 669 -18.79 -5.37 11.11
CA ALA A 669 -18.32 -4.12 10.51
C ALA A 669 -18.82 -2.88 11.25
N LEU A 670 -18.14 -1.73 11.03
CA LEU A 670 -18.62 -0.39 11.38
C LEU A 670 -19.31 0.26 10.18
N LEU A 671 -20.59 0.59 10.29
CA LEU A 671 -21.32 1.33 9.25
C LEU A 671 -20.83 2.78 9.18
N MET A 672 -20.86 3.36 7.98
CA MET A 672 -20.46 4.74 7.75
C MET A 672 -21.28 5.73 8.57
N CYS A 673 -22.62 5.61 8.60
CA CYS A 673 -23.45 6.52 9.39
C CYS A 673 -24.73 5.83 9.82
N THR A 674 -25.15 6.11 11.05
CA THR A 674 -26.45 5.65 11.58
C THR A 674 -27.25 6.83 12.14
N TYR A 675 -28.55 6.62 12.32
CA TYR A 675 -29.47 7.63 12.85
C TYR A 675 -30.19 7.08 14.08
N PRO A 676 -29.48 6.93 15.21
CA PRO A 676 -30.01 6.22 16.39
C PRO A 676 -31.20 6.94 17.04
N HIS A 677 -31.28 8.25 16.93
CA HIS A 677 -32.35 9.08 17.47
C HIS A 677 -33.41 9.51 16.43
N GLY A 678 -33.36 8.90 15.22
CA GLY A 678 -34.21 9.27 14.11
C GLY A 678 -33.72 10.53 13.38
N GLY A 679 -34.61 11.21 12.69
CA GLY A 679 -34.26 12.45 11.97
C GLY A 679 -33.41 12.27 10.71
N ARG A 680 -33.27 11.04 10.22
CA ARG A 680 -32.52 10.79 8.98
C ARG A 680 -33.08 11.67 7.84
N PRO A 681 -32.25 12.47 7.14
CA PRO A 681 -32.68 13.19 5.95
C PRO A 681 -33.30 12.22 4.92
N ARG A 682 -34.23 12.73 4.12
CA ARG A 682 -34.83 11.93 3.03
C ARG A 682 -33.79 11.44 2.03
N MET A 683 -32.83 12.30 1.72
CA MET A 683 -31.62 11.99 0.93
C MET A 683 -30.39 12.28 1.80
N PRO A 684 -29.93 11.30 2.59
CA PRO A 684 -28.76 11.46 3.46
C PRO A 684 -27.46 11.38 2.64
N VAL A 685 -26.32 11.53 3.30
CA VAL A 685 -25.01 11.27 2.70
C VAL A 685 -24.99 9.91 1.98
N PRO A 686 -24.52 9.84 0.72
CA PRO A 686 -24.74 8.66 -0.14
C PRO A 686 -24.25 7.34 0.45
N TYR A 687 -23.12 7.37 1.13
CA TYR A 687 -22.42 6.18 1.65
C TYR A 687 -22.89 5.72 3.04
N PHE A 688 -23.98 6.29 3.59
CA PHE A 688 -24.36 6.06 4.99
C PHE A 688 -24.58 4.60 5.37
N THR A 689 -24.97 3.73 4.43
CA THR A 689 -25.18 2.30 4.64
C THR A 689 -23.96 1.44 4.34
N GLU A 690 -22.90 2.02 3.78
CA GLU A 690 -21.69 1.28 3.43
C GLU A 690 -20.81 0.97 4.63
N VAL A 691 -19.85 0.12 4.39
CA VAL A 691 -18.70 -0.19 5.24
C VAL A 691 -17.45 0.08 4.40
N MET A 692 -16.51 0.84 4.96
CA MET A 692 -15.26 1.19 4.26
C MET A 692 -14.09 0.97 5.21
N THR A 693 -13.16 0.08 4.87
CA THR A 693 -12.09 -0.38 5.76
C THR A 693 -11.22 0.75 6.29
N GLY A 694 -10.90 1.73 5.44
CA GLY A 694 -10.08 2.87 5.85
C GLY A 694 -10.71 3.72 6.94
N PHE A 695 -12.02 3.93 6.90
CA PHE A 695 -12.75 4.65 7.97
C PHE A 695 -12.89 3.81 9.24
N GLU A 696 -13.09 2.49 9.08
CA GLU A 696 -13.10 1.58 10.23
C GLU A 696 -11.74 1.63 10.94
N TYR A 697 -10.62 1.63 10.22
CA TYR A 697 -9.29 1.79 10.81
C TYR A 697 -9.08 3.14 11.47
N THR A 698 -9.52 4.24 10.85
CA THR A 698 -9.41 5.58 11.44
C THR A 698 -10.13 5.66 12.78
N ALA A 699 -11.37 5.19 12.86
CA ALA A 699 -12.15 5.14 14.10
C ALA A 699 -11.50 4.20 15.13
N ALA A 700 -11.09 3.00 14.71
CA ALA A 700 -10.44 2.01 15.58
C ALA A 700 -9.14 2.55 16.18
N VAL A 701 -8.28 3.17 15.39
CA VAL A 701 -7.02 3.75 15.86
C VAL A 701 -7.27 4.92 16.80
N HIS A 702 -8.28 5.74 16.50
CA HIS A 702 -8.66 6.82 17.42
C HIS A 702 -9.13 6.25 18.79
N MET A 703 -9.90 5.13 18.79
CA MET A 703 -10.23 4.41 20.02
C MET A 703 -8.99 3.95 20.78
N LEU A 704 -7.94 3.48 20.08
CA LEU A 704 -6.66 3.09 20.71
C LEU A 704 -5.99 4.30 21.39
N TYR A 705 -5.96 5.47 20.75
CA TYR A 705 -5.41 6.71 21.34
C TYR A 705 -6.17 7.13 22.60
N GLU A 706 -7.49 6.92 22.64
CA GLU A 706 -8.34 7.26 23.77
C GLU A 706 -8.40 6.15 24.86
N GLY A 707 -7.60 5.10 24.76
CA GLY A 707 -7.56 3.98 25.72
C GLY A 707 -8.78 3.07 25.67
N LEU A 708 -9.57 3.12 24.57
CA LEU A 708 -10.63 2.15 24.26
C LEU A 708 -10.03 0.97 23.47
N GLU A 709 -9.00 0.32 24.08
CA GLU A 709 -8.16 -0.67 23.38
C GLU A 709 -8.99 -1.88 22.90
N SER A 710 -9.91 -2.35 23.72
CA SER A 710 -10.77 -3.52 23.41
C SER A 710 -11.67 -3.25 22.19
N GLU A 711 -12.25 -2.06 22.12
CA GLU A 711 -13.13 -1.61 21.04
C GLU A 711 -12.34 -1.41 19.74
N GLY A 712 -11.21 -0.72 19.82
CA GLY A 712 -10.32 -0.50 18.67
C GLY A 712 -9.84 -1.82 18.08
N LEU A 713 -9.31 -2.73 18.90
CA LEU A 713 -8.86 -4.05 18.45
C LEU A 713 -9.99 -4.90 17.89
N ARG A 714 -11.20 -4.80 18.43
CA ARG A 714 -12.39 -5.48 17.91
C ARG A 714 -12.74 -5.02 16.50
N CYS A 715 -12.66 -3.72 16.23
CA CYS A 715 -12.88 -3.18 14.88
C CYS A 715 -11.83 -3.65 13.90
N ILE A 716 -10.53 -3.57 14.25
CA ILE A 716 -9.43 -4.07 13.41
C ILE A 716 -9.60 -5.56 13.11
N ALA A 717 -9.96 -6.36 14.12
CA ALA A 717 -10.22 -7.79 13.95
C ALA A 717 -11.44 -8.07 13.06
N ALA A 718 -12.48 -7.24 13.14
CA ALA A 718 -13.65 -7.36 12.26
C ALA A 718 -13.27 -7.13 10.78
N VAL A 719 -12.43 -6.14 10.51
CA VAL A 719 -11.89 -5.93 9.16
C VAL A 719 -11.09 -7.15 8.70
N ARG A 720 -10.08 -7.58 9.46
CA ARG A 720 -9.17 -8.65 9.02
C ARG A 720 -9.88 -9.99 8.78
N ARG A 721 -10.89 -10.32 9.57
CA ARG A 721 -11.69 -11.55 9.36
C ARG A 721 -12.48 -11.58 8.06
N ARG A 722 -12.74 -10.42 7.42
CA ARG A 722 -13.39 -10.35 6.11
C ARG A 722 -12.43 -10.68 4.96
N TYR A 723 -11.12 -10.58 5.22
CA TYR A 723 -10.04 -10.77 4.25
C TYR A 723 -9.22 -12.02 4.64
N ASP A 724 -9.88 -13.17 4.58
CA ASP A 724 -9.39 -14.44 5.12
C ASP A 724 -8.79 -15.39 4.07
N GLY A 725 -8.69 -14.96 2.81
CA GLY A 725 -8.19 -15.76 1.70
C GLY A 725 -9.25 -16.65 1.03
N ALA A 726 -10.34 -16.95 1.71
CA ALA A 726 -11.49 -17.64 1.11
C ALA A 726 -12.56 -16.65 0.59
N ARG A 727 -12.86 -15.63 1.38
CA ARG A 727 -13.88 -14.62 1.06
C ARG A 727 -13.29 -13.47 0.25
N ARG A 728 -12.15 -12.95 0.69
CA ARG A 728 -11.44 -11.82 0.04
C ARG A 728 -9.94 -11.97 0.18
N ASN A 729 -9.20 -11.26 -0.69
CA ASN A 729 -7.74 -11.26 -0.69
C ASN A 729 -7.18 -10.53 0.56
N PRO A 730 -6.38 -11.19 1.41
CA PRO A 730 -5.79 -10.57 2.61
C PRO A 730 -4.87 -9.38 2.32
N PHE A 731 -4.37 -9.26 1.10
CA PHE A 731 -3.42 -8.25 0.66
C PHE A 731 -4.07 -7.15 -0.21
N ASP A 732 -5.41 -7.11 -0.26
CA ASP A 732 -6.17 -6.20 -1.12
C ASP A 732 -7.46 -5.78 -0.41
N GLU A 733 -7.37 -4.72 0.41
CA GLU A 733 -8.56 -4.13 1.01
C GLU A 733 -9.14 -3.08 0.06
N ALA A 734 -10.32 -3.37 -0.46
CA ALA A 734 -11.00 -2.54 -1.45
C ALA A 734 -11.94 -1.52 -0.81
N GLU A 735 -12.10 -0.37 -1.49
CA GLU A 735 -13.13 0.63 -1.23
C GLU A 735 -13.64 1.18 -2.58
N CYS A 736 -13.06 2.24 -3.15
CA CYS A 736 -13.25 2.59 -4.54
C CYS A 736 -12.11 1.95 -5.36
N GLY A 737 -12.27 0.67 -5.67
CA GLY A 737 -11.24 -0.15 -6.31
C GLY A 737 -10.37 -0.93 -5.32
N HIS A 738 -9.55 -1.82 -5.88
CA HIS A 738 -8.56 -2.65 -5.22
C HIS A 738 -7.42 -1.84 -4.62
N HIS A 739 -6.73 -2.38 -3.61
CA HIS A 739 -5.55 -1.79 -2.99
C HIS A 739 -5.75 -0.31 -2.67
N TYR A 740 -6.83 -0.01 -1.96
CA TYR A 740 -7.24 1.37 -1.72
C TYR A 740 -6.30 2.08 -0.73
N ALA A 741 -5.90 3.31 -1.06
CA ALA A 741 -4.88 4.03 -0.31
C ALA A 741 -5.24 4.25 1.17
N ARG A 742 -6.53 4.49 1.47
CA ARG A 742 -7.05 4.76 2.83
C ARG A 742 -6.87 3.58 3.80
N ALA A 743 -6.83 2.33 3.31
CA ALA A 743 -6.62 1.16 4.16
C ALA A 743 -5.28 1.23 4.94
N ARG A 744 -4.30 2.00 4.45
CA ARG A 744 -3.03 2.25 5.15
C ARG A 744 -3.14 3.17 6.37
N ALA A 745 -4.35 3.64 6.71
CA ALA A 745 -4.65 4.21 8.03
C ALA A 745 -4.38 3.19 9.15
N SER A 746 -4.45 1.90 8.85
CA SER A 746 -4.10 0.80 9.76
C SER A 746 -2.70 0.93 10.38
N TRP A 747 -1.72 1.55 9.67
CA TRP A 747 -0.37 1.77 10.20
C TRP A 747 -0.36 2.60 11.48
N ALA A 748 -1.27 3.56 11.61
CA ALA A 748 -1.33 4.42 12.81
C ALA A 748 -1.70 3.67 14.10
N ALA A 749 -2.23 2.43 14.01
CA ALA A 749 -2.41 1.57 15.18
C ALA A 749 -1.07 1.23 15.87
N VAL A 750 0.01 1.14 15.09
CA VAL A 750 1.37 0.95 15.63
C VAL A 750 1.76 2.15 16.48
N LEU A 751 1.50 3.37 15.98
CA LEU A 751 1.81 4.62 16.68
C LEU A 751 1.00 4.75 17.98
N ALA A 752 -0.30 4.49 17.91
CA ALA A 752 -1.20 4.59 19.05
C ALA A 752 -0.84 3.62 20.18
N LEU A 753 -0.53 2.36 19.86
CA LEU A 753 -0.21 1.32 20.85
C LEU A 753 1.18 1.47 21.45
N THR A 754 2.15 1.95 20.68
CA THR A 754 3.52 2.18 21.17
C THR A 754 3.66 3.55 21.86
N GLY A 755 2.73 4.47 21.62
CA GLY A 755 2.87 5.87 22.02
C GLY A 755 4.04 6.57 21.35
N PHE A 756 4.50 6.02 20.21
CA PHE A 756 5.65 6.56 19.47
C PHE A 756 5.36 7.97 18.96
N ASN A 757 6.23 8.89 19.31
CA ASN A 757 6.29 10.25 18.78
C ASN A 757 7.75 10.62 18.52
N TYR A 758 8.02 11.30 17.41
CA TYR A 758 9.35 11.78 17.07
C TYR A 758 9.29 13.17 16.44
N SER A 759 10.13 14.07 16.93
CA SER A 759 10.40 15.37 16.34
C SER A 759 11.88 15.46 15.91
N GLY A 760 12.11 15.48 14.61
CA GLY A 760 13.42 15.79 14.03
C GLY A 760 13.83 17.25 14.22
N VAL A 761 12.87 18.13 14.45
CA VAL A 761 13.10 19.55 14.75
C VAL A 761 13.70 19.71 16.15
N GLU A 762 13.10 19.08 17.15
CA GLU A 762 13.58 19.10 18.54
C GLU A 762 14.59 18.00 18.83
N LEU A 763 14.78 17.06 17.91
CA LEU A 763 15.56 15.83 18.12
C LEU A 763 15.07 15.05 19.34
N ALA A 764 13.75 14.92 19.46
CA ALA A 764 13.07 14.33 20.59
C ALA A 764 12.29 13.08 20.18
N MET A 765 12.35 12.05 21.01
CA MET A 765 11.62 10.81 20.82
C MET A 765 10.89 10.42 22.10
N ALA A 766 9.64 9.96 21.96
CA ALA A 766 8.85 9.49 23.09
C ALA A 766 8.16 8.18 22.80
N PHE A 767 7.86 7.40 23.85
CA PHE A 767 7.04 6.20 23.85
C PHE A 767 6.07 6.17 25.04
N ALA A 768 5.03 5.36 24.96
CA ALA A 768 4.26 4.98 26.14
C ALA A 768 5.14 4.17 27.11
N ALA A 769 4.96 4.39 28.41
CA ALA A 769 5.66 3.63 29.46
C ALA A 769 5.02 2.22 29.62
N ARG A 770 5.04 1.44 28.54
CA ARG A 770 4.49 0.08 28.48
C ARG A 770 5.63 -0.90 28.28
N GLU A 771 5.76 -1.88 29.18
CA GLU A 771 6.75 -2.95 29.03
C GLU A 771 6.55 -3.71 27.73
N GLY A 772 7.69 -4.14 27.14
CA GLY A 772 7.71 -4.93 25.92
C GLY A 772 8.64 -4.39 24.86
N LEU A 773 8.59 -5.04 23.69
CA LEU A 773 9.36 -4.70 22.49
C LEU A 773 8.47 -3.90 21.51
N HIS A 774 8.79 -2.62 21.32
CA HIS A 774 8.06 -1.72 20.46
C HIS A 774 8.82 -1.48 19.15
N PHE A 775 8.14 -1.63 18.02
CA PHE A 775 8.68 -1.21 16.72
C PHE A 775 8.48 0.29 16.53
N TRP A 776 9.44 0.99 15.94
CA TRP A 776 9.34 2.38 15.57
C TRP A 776 9.96 2.68 14.20
N ALA A 777 9.44 3.68 13.49
CA ALA A 777 9.99 4.22 12.27
C ALA A 777 9.59 5.69 12.13
N ASN A 778 10.48 6.54 11.57
CA ASN A 778 10.22 7.97 11.37
C ASN A 778 10.37 8.42 9.91
N GLY A 779 10.39 7.47 8.97
CA GLY A 779 10.54 7.70 7.53
C GLY A 779 11.99 7.76 7.04
N HIS A 780 12.97 8.01 7.94
CA HIS A 780 14.40 8.11 7.61
C HIS A 780 15.27 7.14 8.41
N ALA A 781 14.75 6.65 9.52
CA ALA A 781 15.36 5.62 10.37
C ALA A 781 14.26 4.75 11.00
N TRP A 782 14.62 3.55 11.40
CA TRP A 782 13.71 2.63 12.06
C TRP A 782 14.43 1.65 12.97
N GLY A 783 13.69 1.04 13.88
CA GLY A 783 14.25 0.10 14.82
C GLY A 783 13.28 -0.38 15.87
N THR A 784 13.80 -0.74 17.04
CA THR A 784 13.04 -1.25 18.17
C THR A 784 13.37 -0.48 19.46
N CYS A 785 12.39 -0.41 20.36
CA CYS A 785 12.54 0.09 21.72
C CYS A 785 12.05 -0.99 22.69
N SER A 786 12.95 -1.61 23.45
CA SER A 786 12.63 -2.55 24.53
C SER A 786 12.53 -1.79 25.84
N ILE A 787 11.43 -1.98 26.58
CA ILE A 787 11.17 -1.38 27.88
C ILE A 787 10.95 -2.52 28.87
N GLU A 788 11.79 -2.59 29.90
CA GLU A 788 11.75 -3.63 30.92
C GLU A 788 11.67 -2.99 32.33
N ALA A 789 10.73 -3.45 33.16
CA ALA A 789 10.65 -2.98 34.54
C ALA A 789 11.74 -3.59 35.41
N GLU A 790 12.38 -2.75 36.20
CA GLU A 790 13.30 -3.16 37.26
C GLU A 790 12.91 -2.49 38.58
N LYS A 791 12.11 -3.17 39.39
CA LYS A 791 11.53 -2.65 40.67
C LYS A 791 10.61 -1.45 40.44
N ARG A 792 11.14 -0.22 40.67
CA ARG A 792 10.40 1.04 40.45
C ARG A 792 10.93 1.80 39.22
N ASP A 793 11.94 1.30 38.57
CA ASP A 793 12.61 1.94 37.44
C ASP A 793 12.33 1.20 36.15
N LEU A 794 12.58 1.83 35.02
CA LEU A 794 12.49 1.20 33.70
C LEU A 794 13.85 1.24 33.01
N ASN A 795 14.28 0.08 32.49
CA ASN A 795 15.44 -0.04 31.59
C ASN A 795 14.94 0.02 30.16
N VAL A 796 15.50 0.91 29.39
CA VAL A 796 15.15 1.11 27.98
C VAL A 796 16.35 0.79 27.10
N ARG A 797 16.13 -0.03 26.09
CA ARG A 797 17.10 -0.25 24.99
C ARG A 797 16.49 0.27 23.70
N LEU A 798 16.98 1.39 23.21
CA LEU A 798 16.61 1.95 21.91
C LEU A 798 17.64 1.48 20.87
N SER A 799 17.22 0.65 19.92
CA SER A 799 18.05 0.10 18.85
C SER A 799 17.66 0.69 17.51
N VAL A 800 18.65 1.11 16.72
CA VAL A 800 18.48 1.55 15.33
C VAL A 800 18.86 0.37 14.43
N LEU A 801 17.92 -0.08 13.59
CA LEU A 801 18.11 -1.22 12.70
C LEU A 801 18.33 -0.78 11.24
N GLY A 802 17.86 0.42 10.88
CA GLY A 802 18.10 1.04 9.57
C GLY A 802 18.16 2.55 9.68
N GLY A 803 18.90 3.20 8.78
CA GLY A 803 19.10 4.65 8.77
C GLY A 803 19.99 5.18 9.89
N THR A 804 19.81 6.44 10.24
CA THR A 804 20.53 7.14 11.34
C THR A 804 19.55 7.99 12.12
N LEU A 805 19.49 7.79 13.43
CA LEU A 805 18.65 8.57 14.34
C LEU A 805 19.47 9.65 15.01
N ALA A 806 19.03 10.91 14.92
CA ALA A 806 19.56 12.02 15.70
C ALA A 806 18.66 12.24 16.93
N LEU A 807 19.24 12.25 18.14
CA LEU A 807 18.49 12.31 19.38
C LEU A 807 19.17 13.26 20.39
N LYS A 808 18.39 14.18 20.95
CA LYS A 808 18.78 15.08 22.03
C LYS A 808 17.96 14.84 23.30
N ARG A 809 16.75 14.32 23.16
CA ARG A 809 15.81 14.07 24.25
C ARG A 809 15.08 12.74 24.03
N PHE A 810 14.94 11.95 25.11
CA PHE A 810 14.14 10.73 25.14
C PHE A 810 13.20 10.77 26.33
N ALA A 811 11.92 10.44 26.13
CA ALA A 811 10.90 10.46 27.15
C ALA A 811 10.02 9.18 27.13
N LEU A 812 9.52 8.80 28.28
CA LEU A 812 8.38 7.87 28.41
C LEU A 812 7.20 8.65 29.00
N THR A 813 6.01 8.42 28.46
CA THR A 813 4.78 9.10 28.90
C THR A 813 4.56 8.88 30.41
N HIS A 814 4.39 9.97 31.15
CA HIS A 814 4.25 10.00 32.63
C HIS A 814 5.49 9.59 33.42
N TRP A 815 6.68 9.58 32.79
CA TRP A 815 7.97 9.36 33.41
C TRP A 815 8.90 10.57 33.17
N ASP A 816 10.05 10.60 33.87
CA ASP A 816 11.07 11.61 33.61
C ASP A 816 11.66 11.50 32.22
N GLU A 817 12.16 12.60 31.67
CA GLU A 817 12.86 12.64 30.39
C GLU A 817 14.39 12.58 30.57
N VAL A 818 15.06 11.98 29.62
CA VAL A 818 16.54 12.01 29.51
C VAL A 818 16.94 13.03 28.46
N VAL A 819 17.65 14.07 28.89
CA VAL A 819 18.20 15.11 28.01
C VAL A 819 19.70 14.90 27.88
N PHE A 820 20.19 14.74 26.65
CA PHE A 820 21.63 14.57 26.39
C PHE A 820 22.33 15.92 26.29
N GLY A 821 23.53 16.03 26.83
CA GLY A 821 24.36 17.27 26.76
C GLY A 821 24.79 17.64 25.33
N ALA A 822 24.77 16.68 24.41
CA ALA A 822 25.00 16.88 22.97
C ALA A 822 24.08 15.94 22.17
N VAL A 823 23.83 16.24 20.90
CA VAL A 823 23.08 15.39 19.99
C VAL A 823 23.77 14.03 19.86
N ARG A 824 23.01 12.97 20.05
CA ARG A 824 23.43 11.58 19.83
C ARG A 824 23.04 11.17 18.41
N LEU A 825 24.02 10.79 17.61
CA LEU A 825 23.80 10.14 16.33
C LEU A 825 23.93 8.64 16.53
N ILE A 826 22.83 7.91 16.35
CA ILE A 826 22.78 6.44 16.52
C ILE A 826 22.56 5.84 15.14
N ARG A 827 23.53 5.05 14.66
CA ARG A 827 23.49 4.46 13.32
C ARG A 827 22.88 3.05 13.33
N ALA A 828 22.52 2.56 12.16
CA ALA A 828 22.09 1.18 12.00
C ALA A 828 23.08 0.19 12.63
N GLY A 829 22.55 -0.72 13.47
CA GLY A 829 23.32 -1.68 14.28
C GLY A 829 23.75 -1.18 15.66
N GLU A 830 23.55 0.11 15.98
CA GLU A 830 23.87 0.67 17.31
C GLU A 830 22.63 0.70 18.22
N SER A 831 22.86 0.68 19.52
CA SER A 831 21.81 0.78 20.55
C SER A 831 22.20 1.76 21.64
N LEU A 832 21.21 2.44 22.18
CA LEU A 832 21.33 3.31 23.36
C LEU A 832 20.62 2.64 24.55
N LEU A 833 21.31 2.57 25.68
CA LEU A 833 20.76 2.05 26.92
C LEU A 833 20.44 3.24 27.84
N LEU A 834 19.22 3.29 28.36
CA LEU A 834 18.73 4.32 29.25
C LEU A 834 18.14 3.68 30.49
N HIS A 835 18.35 4.33 31.63
CA HIS A 835 17.72 4.00 32.89
C HIS A 835 16.78 5.15 33.28
N MET A 836 15.49 4.85 33.44
CA MET A 836 14.43 5.81 33.77
C MET A 836 13.99 5.55 35.18
N SER A 837 14.23 6.50 36.09
CA SER A 837 13.87 6.36 37.50
C SER A 837 12.38 6.63 37.70
N GLY A 838 11.72 5.76 38.45
CA GLY A 838 10.34 6.03 38.89
C GLY A 838 10.36 7.13 39.94
N GLY A 839 9.69 8.27 39.66
CA GLY A 839 9.55 9.40 40.55
C GLY A 839 8.78 9.09 41.86
#